data_3f645eb00833503b47701a25109c4acf
#
_entry.id   3f645eb00833503b47701a25109c4acf
#
_cell.length_a   1.000
_cell.length_b   1.000
_cell.length_c   1.000
_cell.angle_alpha   90.00
_cell.angle_beta   90.00
_cell.angle_gamma   90.00
#
_symmetry.space_group_name_H-M   'P 1'
#
loop_
_entity.id
_entity.type
_entity.pdbx_description
1 polymer ?
#
loop_
_entity_poly.entity_id
_entity_poly.type
_entity_poly.pdbx_seq_one_letter_code
_entity_poly.pdbx_strand_id
1 'polypeptide(L)'
;MSWYNAVYGGGGVGLRNIINAYTAPNNSTSLSVTNNGKLFLSVTDNLGNDRNFGGMGLYTTNINAKSYWVNTKEIDIQSTANKLGAIGAIIGGVISSAESHASNTGTIKIRGSGAVSLFGLYISSTRAQSGTNSTFTNSGLIELDNQNPNAETVGVALEIAGTNVDATASSTTFENSGTVKINNSSSQAKNISLDGQQRNSRFNLKNSGKILAATQDDTSIYASANAVLNNSVLVNIENTNEIFGKIIAENTTDALKQTSGSIRGDISLGSGNDTLEATGGLLTGKILMGDGDDEVKLGDTINISAVPQIDGGLGTDTLNVTNMTIRGFTAASNDGTGNLNETNNINVTGWEKINLNNSRFTLTGNAFASTNTGVLTLSNDAVLGIDSSKTSPTTIYGETSSTNSTITLNTNRLGDVLTLDGNYSATNGKLLVETEMGGDNSATDKLIISGRATGKTQLVVKNINGRGAATDQGIQVIQTGQSEANDTFFLAGNYVSAGAYDYSLNLRQKNTAKNNSNFDNWYLESRLSQTNPTAQPTQPTQRVYSPNVGSYIANELAGNFLFNTRLEDREGASRYQDLEKKQNNVWMRAYGSHQKFDSVSDQLNTKGNSFVYQLGIGLIKPSPNNQFNIGLMGGYGTYKGDTYSNLTDRKSSSKVSGYSIGVYGTWYANPDDQRGAYIDSWILWNHFKNKVTTADKDQLNYNSSGITASIEVGNNYLFNDYGNKTLWIQPQAQLTYQGVHAHNFKDSQAVPIKHGDSNIQARLGVKTYLEIPTDSNRLTSYRPYIALNYIHNFKPHSIRINDVNYEAEGNKNLGEVKLGLEGKITKNSQIWINAGYLFGKSSYQSYQGNIGWQYNF
;
A
#
# COMPACT_ATOMS: atom_id res chain seq x y z
N MET A 1 -30.43 34.77 59.84
CA MET A 1 -30.78 35.06 58.46
C MET A 1 -31.81 36.11 58.37
N SER A 2 -31.43 37.33 58.12
CA SER A 2 -32.37 38.44 57.94
C SER A 2 -32.52 38.69 56.44
N TRP A 3 -33.75 38.46 55.94
CA TRP A 3 -34.11 38.79 54.59
C TRP A 3 -34.40 40.29 54.51
N TYR A 4 -33.60 41.04 53.79
CA TYR A 4 -33.88 42.42 53.44
C TYR A 4 -34.52 42.47 52.04
N ASN A 5 -35.77 42.73 51.97
CA ASN A 5 -36.41 43.27 50.78
C ASN A 5 -36.02 44.75 50.65
N ALA A 6 -35.03 45.06 49.82
CA ALA A 6 -34.76 46.45 49.48
C ALA A 6 -35.57 46.77 48.22
N VAL A 7 -36.70 47.43 48.37
CA VAL A 7 -37.43 48.11 47.31
C VAL A 7 -36.77 49.48 47.12
N TYR A 8 -35.95 49.63 46.09
CA TYR A 8 -35.55 50.97 45.62
C TYR A 8 -36.45 51.30 44.47
N GLY A 9 -37.10 52.48 44.52
CA GLY A 9 -37.96 53.01 43.54
C GLY A 9 -37.28 53.17 42.19
N GLY A 10 -37.91 52.58 41.17
CA GLY A 10 -37.50 52.66 39.78
C GLY A 10 -36.58 51.53 39.36
N GLY A 11 -37.21 50.36 39.04
CA GLY A 11 -36.52 49.27 38.32
C GLY A 11 -36.24 48.03 39.11
N GLY A 12 -36.70 46.94 38.64
CA GLY A 12 -36.43 45.55 38.82
C GLY A 12 -36.14 45.01 40.23
N VAL A 13 -37.02 44.16 40.73
CA VAL A 13 -36.83 43.43 41.99
C VAL A 13 -35.98 42.20 41.72
N GLY A 14 -34.73 42.21 42.23
CA GLY A 14 -33.91 41.03 42.32
C GLY A 14 -33.79 40.57 43.78
N LEU A 15 -33.78 39.27 44.05
CA LEU A 15 -33.37 38.77 45.37
C LEU A 15 -31.88 39.03 45.52
N ARG A 16 -31.55 40.13 46.18
CA ARG A 16 -30.14 40.49 46.48
C ARG A 16 -29.83 40.00 47.89
N ASN A 17 -29.06 38.95 47.98
CA ASN A 17 -28.48 38.46 49.21
C ASN A 17 -27.06 39.04 49.37
N ILE A 18 -26.92 40.22 49.96
CA ILE A 18 -25.62 40.78 50.28
C ILE A 18 -25.29 40.37 51.73
N ILE A 19 -24.36 39.39 51.80
CA ILE A 19 -23.77 39.06 53.10
C ILE A 19 -22.40 39.71 53.14
N ASN A 20 -22.35 40.85 53.79
CA ASN A 20 -21.08 41.48 54.12
C ASN A 20 -20.49 40.81 55.39
N ALA A 21 -19.67 39.81 55.20
CA ALA A 21 -18.91 39.26 56.33
C ALA A 21 -17.58 40.00 56.47
N TYR A 22 -17.66 41.11 57.25
CA TYR A 22 -16.43 41.74 57.74
C TYR A 22 -16.05 40.96 59.00
N THR A 23 -15.25 39.95 58.91
CA THR A 23 -14.59 39.38 60.10
C THR A 23 -13.34 38.64 59.73
N ALA A 24 -12.40 38.82 60.60
CA ALA A 24 -11.08 38.17 60.72
C ALA A 24 -10.67 36.95 59.95
N PRO A 25 -9.40 36.71 59.69
CA PRO A 25 -8.88 35.71 58.76
C PRO A 25 -8.90 34.29 59.34
N ASN A 26 -10.06 33.70 59.42
CA ASN A 26 -10.17 32.26 59.64
C ASN A 26 -10.95 31.55 58.52
N ASN A 27 -10.30 30.72 57.79
CA ASN A 27 -10.75 29.91 56.62
C ASN A 27 -11.92 28.95 56.92
N SER A 28 -12.70 29.11 57.98
CA SER A 28 -13.74 28.14 58.40
C SER A 28 -15.18 28.55 58.14
N THR A 29 -15.41 29.75 57.60
CA THR A 29 -16.77 30.14 57.22
C THR A 29 -17.11 29.84 55.78
N SER A 30 -18.18 29.11 55.56
CA SER A 30 -18.78 28.89 54.26
C SER A 30 -20.12 29.60 54.12
N LEU A 31 -20.32 30.15 52.91
CA LEU A 31 -21.61 30.74 52.52
C LEU A 31 -22.30 29.84 51.52
N SER A 32 -23.55 29.47 51.73
CA SER A 32 -24.33 28.66 50.79
C SER A 32 -25.65 29.34 50.45
N VAL A 33 -25.91 29.38 49.16
CA VAL A 33 -27.19 29.80 48.57
C VAL A 33 -27.73 28.72 47.70
N THR A 34 -28.96 28.24 47.98
CA THR A 34 -29.59 27.14 47.26
C THR A 34 -30.97 27.54 46.76
N ASN A 35 -31.23 27.38 45.47
CA ASN A 35 -32.55 27.46 44.89
C ASN A 35 -33.18 26.05 44.75
N ASN A 36 -34.16 25.75 45.61
CA ASN A 36 -34.92 24.49 45.56
C ASN A 36 -36.37 24.70 45.07
N GLY A 37 -36.68 25.89 44.59
CA GLY A 37 -38.01 26.30 44.10
C GLY A 37 -37.99 26.86 42.70
N LYS A 38 -39.15 27.26 42.19
CA LYS A 38 -39.23 28.05 40.97
C LYS A 38 -39.06 29.52 41.32
N LEU A 39 -38.14 30.17 40.61
CA LEU A 39 -37.94 31.61 40.67
C LEU A 39 -38.37 32.20 39.31
N PHE A 40 -39.41 33.06 39.36
CA PHE A 40 -39.85 33.77 38.15
C PHE A 40 -39.65 35.28 38.38
N LEU A 41 -38.99 35.97 37.45
CA LEU A 41 -38.73 37.39 37.47
C LEU A 41 -39.17 38.02 36.16
N SER A 42 -39.97 39.09 36.25
CA SER A 42 -40.39 39.89 35.10
C SER A 42 -39.87 41.32 35.27
N VAL A 43 -39.15 41.82 34.30
CA VAL A 43 -38.57 43.16 34.27
C VAL A 43 -39.20 43.97 33.15
N THR A 44 -40.06 44.90 33.49
CA THR A 44 -40.89 45.68 32.54
C THR A 44 -40.53 47.13 32.40
N ASP A 45 -39.78 47.69 33.39
CA ASP A 45 -39.54 49.13 33.45
C ASP A 45 -38.12 49.51 32.95
N ASN A 46 -38.03 50.78 32.46
CA ASN A 46 -36.74 51.38 32.10
C ASN A 46 -35.81 51.48 33.28
N LEU A 47 -34.71 50.79 33.25
CA LEU A 47 -33.61 50.96 34.20
C LEU A 47 -33.02 52.37 34.08
N GLY A 48 -32.84 53.10 35.21
CA GLY A 48 -32.28 54.46 35.23
C GLY A 48 -30.91 54.56 34.56
N ASN A 49 -30.41 55.79 34.39
CA ASN A 49 -29.14 56.09 33.69
C ASN A 49 -27.85 55.49 34.30
N ASP A 50 -27.93 54.84 35.45
CA ASP A 50 -26.80 54.16 36.07
C ASP A 50 -26.63 52.76 35.44
N ARG A 51 -25.38 52.39 35.12
CA ARG A 51 -24.97 51.11 34.60
C ARG A 51 -25.16 49.98 35.64
N ASN A 52 -26.33 49.88 36.22
CA ASN A 52 -26.65 48.93 37.27
C ASN A 52 -27.42 47.72 36.68
N PHE A 53 -27.01 46.57 37.17
CA PHE A 53 -27.64 45.30 36.89
C PHE A 53 -29.11 45.30 37.34
N GLY A 54 -30.01 45.16 36.42
CA GLY A 54 -31.46 44.95 36.67
C GLY A 54 -31.81 43.47 36.52
N GLY A 55 -32.59 42.97 37.48
CA GLY A 55 -33.06 41.58 37.43
C GLY A 55 -32.01 40.55 37.83
N MET A 56 -31.62 40.53 39.04
CA MET A 56 -30.63 39.57 39.56
C MET A 56 -31.29 38.27 40.03
N GLY A 57 -30.84 37.13 39.56
CA GLY A 57 -31.21 35.85 40.13
C GLY A 57 -30.67 35.69 41.55
N LEU A 58 -29.45 35.32 41.74
CA LEU A 58 -28.78 35.18 43.03
C LEU A 58 -27.43 35.90 42.97
N TYR A 59 -27.21 36.85 43.87
CA TYR A 59 -25.94 37.58 43.97
C TYR A 59 -25.29 37.34 45.30
N THR A 60 -24.05 36.86 45.31
CA THR A 60 -23.25 36.77 46.53
C THR A 60 -21.98 37.57 46.33
N THR A 61 -21.75 38.55 47.17
CA THR A 61 -20.39 39.16 47.30
C THR A 61 -19.73 38.57 48.52
N ASN A 62 -18.56 38.00 48.33
CA ASN A 62 -17.82 37.40 49.43
C ASN A 62 -16.41 37.93 49.54
N ILE A 63 -15.97 38.25 50.74
CA ILE A 63 -14.63 38.62 51.08
C ILE A 63 -14.13 37.57 52.08
N ASN A 64 -13.21 36.69 51.70
CA ASN A 64 -12.54 35.71 52.58
C ASN A 64 -13.36 34.49 53.05
N ALA A 65 -14.39 34.02 52.34
CA ALA A 65 -15.09 32.78 52.70
C ALA A 65 -15.41 31.91 51.46
N LYS A 66 -15.40 30.58 51.59
CA LYS A 66 -15.84 29.69 50.51
C LYS A 66 -17.31 29.94 50.22
N SER A 67 -17.66 30.12 48.92
CA SER A 67 -19.03 30.36 48.53
C SER A 67 -19.57 29.19 47.74
N TYR A 68 -20.83 28.78 48.05
CA TYR A 68 -21.51 27.70 47.38
C TYR A 68 -22.85 28.20 46.83
N TRP A 69 -23.05 28.01 45.52
CA TRP A 69 -24.32 28.33 44.89
C TRP A 69 -24.88 27.08 44.25
N VAL A 70 -26.18 26.82 44.48
CA VAL A 70 -26.82 25.61 43.95
C VAL A 70 -28.21 25.95 43.38
N ASN A 71 -28.43 25.60 42.11
CA ASN A 71 -29.76 25.61 41.50
C ASN A 71 -30.23 24.18 41.19
N THR A 72 -31.28 23.75 41.85
CA THR A 72 -31.90 22.42 41.64
C THR A 72 -33.21 22.45 40.88
N LYS A 73 -33.80 23.63 40.66
CA LYS A 73 -35.10 23.81 40.04
C LYS A 73 -35.05 24.85 38.92
N GLU A 74 -36.03 25.69 38.78
CA GLU A 74 -36.16 26.59 37.65
C GLU A 74 -35.88 28.05 38.08
N ILE A 75 -35.08 28.74 37.29
CA ILE A 75 -34.94 30.20 37.29
C ILE A 75 -35.41 30.67 35.91
N ASP A 76 -36.51 31.46 35.87
CA ASP A 76 -37.05 32.02 34.63
C ASP A 76 -37.10 33.55 34.76
N ILE A 77 -36.28 34.22 33.93
CA ILE A 77 -36.16 35.66 33.90
C ILE A 77 -36.64 36.19 32.56
N GLN A 78 -37.56 37.13 32.58
CA GLN A 78 -38.06 37.79 31.38
C GLN A 78 -37.85 39.29 31.49
N SER A 79 -37.39 39.94 30.43
CA SER A 79 -37.18 41.37 30.35
C SER A 79 -37.68 41.95 29.06
N THR A 80 -38.44 43.03 29.16
CA THR A 80 -38.84 43.96 28.08
C THR A 80 -38.21 45.34 28.23
N ALA A 81 -37.23 45.50 29.13
CA ALA A 81 -36.59 46.79 29.42
C ALA A 81 -35.82 47.32 28.18
N ASN A 82 -35.95 48.62 27.90
CA ASN A 82 -35.42 49.26 26.70
C ASN A 82 -34.09 50.03 26.94
N LYS A 83 -33.53 49.94 28.12
CA LYS A 83 -32.28 50.60 28.46
C LYS A 83 -31.15 49.61 28.79
N LEU A 84 -29.89 50.01 28.52
CA LEU A 84 -28.67 49.22 28.80
C LEU A 84 -28.63 48.80 30.26
N GLY A 85 -28.65 47.50 30.52
CA GLY A 85 -28.50 46.83 31.80
C GLY A 85 -28.20 45.37 31.59
N ALA A 86 -27.68 44.69 32.59
CA ALA A 86 -27.39 43.26 32.56
C ALA A 86 -28.40 42.50 33.42
N ILE A 87 -28.89 41.37 32.92
CA ILE A 87 -29.88 40.52 33.60
C ILE A 87 -29.32 39.09 33.65
N GLY A 88 -29.34 38.49 34.82
CA GLY A 88 -28.86 37.11 34.91
C GLY A 88 -28.74 36.56 36.34
N ALA A 89 -28.29 35.33 36.43
CA ALA A 89 -27.86 34.71 37.69
C ALA A 89 -26.40 35.06 37.93
N ILE A 90 -26.10 35.97 38.82
CA ILE A 90 -24.74 36.49 39.06
C ILE A 90 -24.22 35.93 40.38
N ILE A 91 -23.05 35.31 40.30
CA ILE A 91 -22.27 34.91 41.44
C ILE A 91 -21.01 35.77 41.42
N GLY A 92 -21.00 36.80 42.19
CA GLY A 92 -19.90 37.75 42.29
C GLY A 92 -19.13 37.63 43.60
N GLY A 93 -17.83 37.61 43.56
CA GLY A 93 -16.93 37.74 44.69
C GLY A 93 -16.06 38.98 44.51
N VAL A 94 -16.39 40.11 45.09
CA VAL A 94 -15.49 41.24 45.15
C VAL A 94 -14.44 40.93 46.23
N ILE A 95 -13.25 40.53 45.88
CA ILE A 95 -12.14 40.20 46.78
C ILE A 95 -12.35 38.85 47.48
N SER A 96 -12.06 37.74 46.83
CA SER A 96 -12.01 36.46 47.54
C SER A 96 -10.61 35.84 47.50
N SER A 97 -10.08 35.68 48.71
CA SER A 97 -9.01 34.72 48.93
C SER A 97 -9.54 33.29 49.03
N ALA A 98 -10.82 33.06 48.72
CA ALA A 98 -11.48 31.76 48.90
C ALA A 98 -12.12 31.24 47.61
N GLU A 99 -12.22 29.93 47.54
CA GLU A 99 -12.79 29.16 46.42
C GLU A 99 -14.31 29.44 46.26
N SER A 100 -14.80 29.54 45.05
CA SER A 100 -16.20 29.64 44.73
C SER A 100 -16.66 28.40 44.00
N HIS A 101 -17.80 27.83 44.42
CA HIS A 101 -18.39 26.64 43.81
C HIS A 101 -19.82 26.91 43.38
N ALA A 102 -20.16 26.60 42.15
CA ALA A 102 -21.54 26.68 41.66
C ALA A 102 -21.98 25.35 41.05
N SER A 103 -23.25 25.03 41.22
CA SER A 103 -23.86 23.85 40.61
C SER A 103 -25.25 24.17 40.09
N ASN A 104 -25.49 23.92 38.81
CA ASN A 104 -26.81 23.96 38.18
C ASN A 104 -27.22 22.53 37.76
N THR A 105 -28.17 21.96 38.48
CA THR A 105 -28.83 20.71 38.12
C THR A 105 -30.26 20.93 37.55
N GLY A 106 -30.74 22.16 37.67
CA GLY A 106 -32.05 22.59 37.22
C GLY A 106 -32.02 23.36 35.89
N THR A 107 -32.95 24.30 35.75
CA THR A 107 -33.07 25.07 34.50
C THR A 107 -32.86 26.55 34.81
N ILE A 108 -32.10 27.24 33.99
CA ILE A 108 -31.95 28.69 33.95
C ILE A 108 -32.42 29.15 32.57
N LYS A 109 -33.51 29.90 32.50
CA LYS A 109 -34.05 30.52 31.27
C LYS A 109 -34.05 32.02 31.40
N ILE A 110 -33.45 32.70 30.43
CA ILE A 110 -33.41 34.17 30.42
C ILE A 110 -33.81 34.66 29.04
N ARG A 111 -34.84 35.50 28.98
CA ARG A 111 -35.38 36.05 27.75
C ARG A 111 -35.35 37.57 27.81
N GLY A 112 -34.94 38.20 26.72
CA GLY A 112 -34.88 39.63 26.59
C GLY A 112 -35.42 40.11 25.24
N SER A 113 -36.22 41.16 25.23
CA SER A 113 -36.71 41.79 23.99
C SER A 113 -36.26 43.24 23.82
N GLY A 114 -35.57 43.81 24.83
CA GLY A 114 -35.09 45.18 24.81
C GLY A 114 -33.57 45.30 24.61
N ALA A 115 -33.00 46.47 24.92
CA ALA A 115 -31.56 46.74 24.77
C ALA A 115 -30.75 46.28 26.00
N VAL A 116 -30.97 45.06 26.47
CA VAL A 116 -30.35 44.53 27.69
C VAL A 116 -29.38 43.40 27.36
N SER A 117 -28.24 43.40 28.08
CA SER A 117 -27.32 42.24 28.05
C SER A 117 -27.87 41.10 28.89
N LEU A 118 -27.79 39.87 28.43
CA LEU A 118 -28.23 38.67 29.13
C LEU A 118 -27.04 37.83 29.58
N PHE A 119 -27.03 37.43 30.85
CA PHE A 119 -26.05 36.50 31.39
C PHE A 119 -26.75 35.32 32.05
N GLY A 120 -26.47 34.11 31.62
CA GLY A 120 -26.98 32.90 32.24
C GLY A 120 -26.39 32.66 33.62
N LEU A 121 -25.09 32.59 33.69
CA LEU A 121 -24.31 32.47 34.90
C LEU A 121 -23.08 33.37 34.75
N TYR A 122 -22.92 34.35 35.62
CA TYR A 122 -21.76 35.24 35.64
C TYR A 122 -20.96 35.05 36.93
N ILE A 123 -19.68 34.78 36.82
CA ILE A 123 -18.82 34.53 37.94
C ILE A 123 -17.55 35.35 37.77
N SER A 124 -17.38 36.29 38.67
CA SER A 124 -16.19 37.13 38.71
C SER A 124 -15.42 36.95 40.04
N SER A 125 -14.17 36.67 40.00
CA SER A 125 -13.25 36.70 41.15
C SER A 125 -12.39 37.94 41.06
N THR A 126 -12.89 39.06 41.57
CA THR A 126 -12.16 40.34 41.62
C THR A 126 -11.10 40.43 42.71
N ARG A 127 -10.00 39.88 42.63
CA ARG A 127 -8.82 39.77 43.52
C ARG A 127 -8.65 38.37 44.06
N ALA A 128 -8.56 37.40 43.14
CA ALA A 128 -8.13 36.06 43.53
C ALA A 128 -6.74 36.14 44.20
N GLN A 129 -6.66 35.74 45.47
CA GLN A 129 -5.35 35.47 46.09
C GLN A 129 -4.80 34.19 45.46
N SER A 130 -3.50 34.14 45.39
CA SER A 130 -2.68 33.06 44.90
C SER A 130 -3.23 31.65 45.30
N GLY A 131 -3.47 30.79 44.30
CA GLY A 131 -3.75 29.37 44.53
C GLY A 131 -5.21 28.98 44.77
N THR A 132 -6.21 29.79 44.41
CA THR A 132 -7.63 29.44 44.56
C THR A 132 -8.10 28.57 43.40
N ASN A 133 -8.89 27.51 43.71
CA ASN A 133 -9.52 26.65 42.77
C ASN A 133 -11.05 26.76 42.85
N SER A 134 -11.67 27.38 41.84
CA SER A 134 -13.12 27.50 41.73
C SER A 134 -13.70 26.48 40.79
N THR A 135 -14.86 25.89 41.16
CA THR A 135 -15.47 24.85 40.34
C THR A 135 -16.93 25.16 40.07
N PHE A 136 -17.32 25.02 38.79
CA PHE A 136 -18.69 25.20 38.32
C PHE A 136 -19.14 23.98 37.60
N THR A 137 -20.34 23.48 37.93
CA THR A 137 -20.92 22.31 37.30
C THR A 137 -22.28 22.64 36.72
N ASN A 138 -22.51 22.25 35.48
CA ASN A 138 -23.83 22.29 34.85
C ASN A 138 -24.24 20.89 34.39
N SER A 139 -25.23 20.33 35.03
CA SER A 139 -25.91 19.10 34.57
C SER A 139 -27.33 19.35 34.10
N GLY A 140 -27.82 20.58 34.19
CA GLY A 140 -29.12 21.02 33.79
C GLY A 140 -29.10 21.81 32.47
N LEU A 141 -30.04 22.73 32.33
CA LEU A 141 -30.20 23.61 31.17
C LEU A 141 -29.89 25.06 31.54
N ILE A 142 -29.07 25.71 30.72
CA ILE A 142 -28.89 27.15 30.67
C ILE A 142 -29.31 27.60 29.27
N GLU A 143 -30.42 28.37 29.18
CA GLU A 143 -31.02 28.78 27.89
C GLU A 143 -31.23 30.28 27.87
N LEU A 144 -30.66 30.96 26.89
CA LEU A 144 -30.81 32.39 26.67
C LEU A 144 -31.45 32.67 25.34
N ASP A 145 -32.39 33.59 25.34
CA ASP A 145 -33.15 34.06 24.17
C ASP A 145 -33.16 35.59 24.17
N ASN A 146 -32.23 36.21 23.45
CA ASN A 146 -32.17 37.67 23.32
C ASN A 146 -32.65 38.07 21.91
N GLN A 147 -33.75 38.78 21.88
CA GLN A 147 -34.35 39.28 20.64
C GLN A 147 -33.59 40.49 20.05
N ASN A 148 -32.68 41.08 20.81
CA ASN A 148 -31.82 42.19 20.38
C ASN A 148 -30.44 41.66 19.87
N PRO A 149 -30.19 41.69 18.58
CA PRO A 149 -28.91 41.13 18.02
C PRO A 149 -27.69 42.00 18.38
N ASN A 150 -27.88 43.22 18.86
CA ASN A 150 -26.78 44.13 19.22
C ASN A 150 -26.44 44.08 20.72
N ALA A 151 -27.20 43.34 21.52
CA ALA A 151 -26.95 43.24 22.95
C ALA A 151 -26.11 42.00 23.29
N GLU A 152 -25.23 42.17 24.24
CA GLU A 152 -24.40 41.08 24.72
C GLU A 152 -25.23 39.95 25.33
N THR A 153 -24.90 38.73 24.95
CA THR A 153 -25.59 37.52 25.42
C THR A 153 -24.58 36.46 25.76
N VAL A 154 -24.44 36.17 27.05
CA VAL A 154 -23.44 35.22 27.54
C VAL A 154 -24.07 34.12 28.37
N GLY A 155 -23.95 32.87 27.94
CA GLY A 155 -24.49 31.72 28.65
C GLY A 155 -23.80 31.50 30.00
N VAL A 156 -22.48 31.39 29.99
CA VAL A 156 -21.62 31.29 31.21
C VAL A 156 -20.41 32.19 31.02
N ALA A 157 -20.26 33.17 31.91
CA ALA A 157 -19.13 34.05 31.95
C ALA A 157 -18.25 33.72 33.20
N LEU A 158 -17.01 33.43 32.95
CA LEU A 158 -16.01 33.19 33.99
C LEU A 158 -14.89 34.24 33.88
N GLU A 159 -14.73 35.03 34.88
CA GLU A 159 -13.73 36.09 34.93
C GLU A 159 -12.79 35.88 36.10
N ILE A 160 -11.48 35.92 35.84
CA ILE A 160 -10.47 36.01 36.87
C ILE A 160 -9.89 37.43 36.86
N ALA A 161 -10.55 38.31 37.59
CA ALA A 161 -10.17 39.73 37.68
C ALA A 161 -9.14 39.97 38.80
N GLY A 162 -8.22 40.89 38.59
CA GLY A 162 -7.26 41.29 39.64
C GLY A 162 -6.38 42.48 39.25
N THR A 163 -5.98 43.27 40.20
CA THR A 163 -5.07 44.38 40.00
C THR A 163 -3.58 44.02 40.25
N ASN A 164 -3.31 42.82 40.68
CA ASN A 164 -1.95 42.36 40.98
C ASN A 164 -1.48 41.35 39.90
N VAL A 165 -0.68 41.85 38.97
CA VAL A 165 -0.18 41.11 37.83
C VAL A 165 0.77 39.94 38.21
N ASP A 166 1.25 39.92 39.46
CA ASP A 166 2.27 38.96 39.95
C ASP A 166 1.73 37.88 40.91
N ALA A 167 0.39 37.72 40.97
CA ALA A 167 -0.20 36.69 41.81
C ALA A 167 0.05 35.27 41.27
N THR A 168 0.28 34.31 42.15
CA THR A 168 0.38 32.90 41.77
C THR A 168 -0.93 32.37 41.23
N ALA A 169 -0.83 31.40 40.32
CA ALA A 169 -1.88 30.82 39.51
C ALA A 169 -3.19 30.51 40.26
N SER A 170 -4.29 31.14 39.86
CA SER A 170 -5.64 30.75 40.25
C SER A 170 -6.26 29.95 39.14
N SER A 171 -7.08 28.93 39.46
CA SER A 171 -7.78 28.15 38.47
C SER A 171 -9.30 28.20 38.62
N THR A 172 -9.98 28.19 37.49
CA THR A 172 -11.43 28.07 37.43
C THR A 172 -11.79 26.91 36.52
N THR A 173 -12.55 25.94 37.03
CA THR A 173 -13.00 24.78 36.28
C THR A 173 -14.50 24.86 36.03
N PHE A 174 -14.90 24.73 34.75
CA PHE A 174 -16.29 24.57 34.39
C PHE A 174 -16.53 23.18 33.78
N GLU A 175 -17.41 22.39 34.41
CA GLU A 175 -17.80 21.09 33.96
C GLU A 175 -19.25 21.11 33.45
N ASN A 176 -19.43 20.88 32.16
CA ASN A 176 -20.74 20.81 31.53
C ASN A 176 -21.09 19.38 31.14
N SER A 177 -22.07 18.81 31.82
CA SER A 177 -22.71 17.55 31.40
C SER A 177 -24.16 17.76 30.95
N GLY A 178 -24.69 18.97 31.08
CA GLY A 178 -26.00 19.41 30.66
C GLY A 178 -25.97 20.16 29.32
N THR A 179 -26.79 21.21 29.23
CA THR A 179 -26.87 22.04 28.00
C THR A 179 -26.68 23.50 28.30
N VAL A 180 -25.83 24.18 27.56
CA VAL A 180 -25.72 25.63 27.49
C VAL A 180 -26.14 26.07 26.11
N LYS A 181 -27.23 26.85 25.97
CA LYS A 181 -27.83 27.17 24.69
C LYS A 181 -28.16 28.65 24.54
N ILE A 182 -27.82 29.22 23.39
CA ILE A 182 -28.30 30.55 22.96
C ILE A 182 -29.17 30.34 21.70
N ASN A 183 -30.41 30.91 21.72
CA ASN A 183 -31.36 30.65 20.66
C ASN A 183 -31.24 31.61 19.46
N ASN A 184 -30.72 32.83 19.67
CA ASN A 184 -30.69 33.86 18.64
C ASN A 184 -29.25 34.17 18.21
N SER A 185 -29.01 34.27 16.91
CA SER A 185 -27.75 34.65 16.33
C SER A 185 -27.40 36.11 16.65
N SER A 186 -26.18 36.35 17.11
CA SER A 186 -25.63 37.68 17.36
C SER A 186 -24.12 37.65 17.38
N SER A 187 -23.50 38.69 16.83
CA SER A 187 -22.03 38.85 16.91
C SER A 187 -21.52 39.09 18.34
N GLN A 188 -22.43 39.40 19.27
CA GLN A 188 -22.14 39.61 20.71
C GLN A 188 -22.57 38.41 21.55
N ALA A 189 -23.00 37.30 20.94
CA ALA A 189 -23.41 36.10 21.65
C ALA A 189 -22.21 35.17 21.89
N LYS A 190 -22.10 34.64 23.11
CA LYS A 190 -21.07 33.69 23.55
C LYS A 190 -21.70 32.68 24.49
N ASN A 191 -21.71 31.41 24.19
CA ASN A 191 -22.22 30.41 25.13
C ASN A 191 -21.34 30.34 26.37
N ILE A 192 -20.02 30.40 26.20
CA ILE A 192 -19.04 30.44 27.29
C ILE A 192 -18.07 31.60 27.02
N SER A 193 -17.85 32.46 28.02
CA SER A 193 -16.86 33.52 27.98
C SER A 193 -15.85 33.32 29.12
N LEU A 194 -14.56 33.27 28.79
CA LEU A 194 -13.45 33.14 29.73
C LEU A 194 -12.60 34.41 29.64
N ASP A 195 -12.50 35.16 30.71
CA ASP A 195 -11.72 36.41 30.72
C ASP A 195 -10.67 36.40 31.86
N GLY A 196 -9.40 36.36 31.42
CA GLY A 196 -8.23 36.35 32.34
C GLY A 196 -7.58 37.71 32.46
N GLN A 197 -7.64 38.31 33.65
CA GLN A 197 -7.03 39.60 33.97
C GLN A 197 -5.78 39.45 34.84
N GLN A 198 -5.34 38.21 35.16
CA GLN A 198 -4.16 37.93 35.99
C GLN A 198 -3.20 36.96 35.32
N ARG A 199 -1.91 37.16 35.50
CA ARG A 199 -0.86 36.21 35.01
C ARG A 199 -1.05 34.84 35.62
N ASN A 200 -0.72 33.81 34.86
CA ASN A 200 -0.78 32.41 35.25
C ASN A 200 -2.18 31.91 35.65
N SER A 201 -3.24 32.67 35.35
CA SER A 201 -4.61 32.19 35.52
C SER A 201 -4.87 31.01 34.63
N ARG A 202 -5.70 30.07 35.11
CA ARG A 202 -6.05 28.86 34.37
C ARG A 202 -7.55 28.64 34.31
N PHE A 203 -8.07 28.51 33.12
CA PHE A 203 -9.42 28.05 32.89
C PHE A 203 -9.38 26.59 32.41
N ASN A 204 -10.24 25.76 33.02
CA ASN A 204 -10.46 24.38 32.57
C ASN A 204 -11.93 24.21 32.21
N LEU A 205 -12.23 24.00 30.93
CA LEU A 205 -13.57 23.70 30.44
C LEU A 205 -13.65 22.22 30.06
N LYS A 206 -14.53 21.48 30.76
CA LYS A 206 -14.82 20.07 30.41
C LYS A 206 -16.24 19.93 29.91
N ASN A 207 -16.43 19.60 28.66
CA ASN A 207 -17.74 19.40 28.05
C ASN A 207 -18.03 17.93 27.72
N SER A 208 -18.88 17.33 28.51
CA SER A 208 -19.51 16.04 28.23
C SER A 208 -21.00 16.18 27.87
N GLY A 209 -21.51 17.40 27.89
CA GLY A 209 -22.87 17.79 27.50
C GLY A 209 -22.89 18.54 26.16
N LYS A 210 -23.77 19.54 26.06
CA LYS A 210 -23.95 20.33 24.85
C LYS A 210 -23.69 21.81 25.07
N ILE A 211 -22.94 22.44 24.18
CA ILE A 211 -22.76 23.89 24.09
C ILE A 211 -23.24 24.29 22.70
N LEU A 212 -24.39 24.99 22.62
CA LEU A 212 -25.12 25.21 21.39
C LEU A 212 -25.28 26.70 21.12
N ALA A 213 -24.54 27.27 20.22
CA ALA A 213 -24.83 28.59 19.63
C ALA A 213 -26.06 28.53 18.71
N ALA A 214 -26.60 29.64 18.30
CA ALA A 214 -27.76 29.68 17.42
C ALA A 214 -27.43 29.20 16.01
N THR A 215 -26.24 29.55 15.51
CA THR A 215 -25.70 29.11 14.23
C THR A 215 -24.27 28.61 14.36
N GLN A 216 -23.75 27.94 13.35
CA GLN A 216 -22.36 27.49 13.30
C GLN A 216 -21.35 28.66 13.26
N ASP A 217 -21.78 29.81 12.78
CA ASP A 217 -20.99 31.03 12.65
C ASP A 217 -20.98 31.90 13.92
N ASP A 218 -21.84 31.62 14.88
CA ASP A 218 -21.85 32.30 16.16
C ASP A 218 -20.81 31.71 17.11
N THR A 219 -20.42 32.47 18.13
CA THR A 219 -19.36 32.04 19.06
C THR A 219 -19.94 31.17 20.17
N SER A 220 -19.48 29.95 20.27
CA SER A 220 -19.74 29.05 21.39
C SER A 220 -18.81 29.28 22.56
N ILE A 221 -17.53 29.39 22.29
CA ILE A 221 -16.52 29.61 23.35
C ILE A 221 -15.68 30.80 22.96
N TYR A 222 -15.54 31.74 23.85
CA TYR A 222 -14.67 32.89 23.72
C TYR A 222 -13.72 32.93 24.92
N ALA A 223 -12.42 32.97 24.67
CA ALA A 223 -11.39 33.13 25.67
C ALA A 223 -10.57 34.39 25.39
N SER A 224 -10.31 35.18 26.39
CA SER A 224 -9.50 36.37 26.23
C SER A 224 -8.64 36.63 27.48
N ALA A 225 -7.56 37.30 27.22
CA ALA A 225 -6.71 37.84 28.29
C ALA A 225 -6.29 39.26 27.97
N ASN A 226 -5.93 40.00 28.99
CA ASN A 226 -5.33 41.31 28.80
C ASN A 226 -4.00 41.17 28.06
N ALA A 227 -3.82 41.91 26.97
CA ALA A 227 -2.64 41.84 26.10
C ALA A 227 -1.31 42.13 26.87
N VAL A 228 -1.38 42.86 27.98
CA VAL A 228 -0.21 43.12 28.84
C VAL A 228 0.28 41.85 29.55
N LEU A 229 -0.54 40.80 29.61
CA LEU A 229 -0.20 39.53 30.26
C LEU A 229 0.65 38.60 29.41
N ASN A 230 0.85 38.93 28.14
CA ASN A 230 1.77 38.25 27.23
C ASN A 230 1.58 36.73 27.22
N ASN A 231 0.34 36.30 26.91
CA ASN A 231 -0.04 34.88 26.79
C ASN A 231 0.18 34.02 28.06
N SER A 232 0.19 34.60 29.22
CA SER A 232 0.38 33.87 30.47
C SER A 232 -0.92 33.31 31.08
N VAL A 233 -2.06 33.53 30.43
CA VAL A 233 -3.36 32.92 30.77
C VAL A 233 -3.51 31.62 30.02
N LEU A 234 -3.78 30.53 30.77
CA LEU A 234 -3.90 29.20 30.23
C LEU A 234 -5.38 28.79 30.12
N VAL A 235 -5.80 28.29 28.95
CA VAL A 235 -7.15 27.80 28.74
C VAL A 235 -7.11 26.34 28.25
N ASN A 236 -7.66 25.44 29.06
CA ASN A 236 -7.77 24.04 28.72
C ASN A 236 -9.23 23.72 28.38
N ILE A 237 -9.49 23.21 27.20
CA ILE A 237 -10.83 22.80 26.74
C ILE A 237 -10.81 21.31 26.44
N GLU A 238 -11.59 20.52 27.15
CA GLU A 238 -11.82 19.10 26.85
C GLU A 238 -13.25 18.89 26.35
N ASN A 239 -13.42 18.39 25.15
CA ASN A 239 -14.71 18.07 24.57
C ASN A 239 -14.87 16.58 24.28
N THR A 240 -15.97 16.02 24.80
CA THR A 240 -16.36 14.63 24.58
C THR A 240 -17.77 14.50 24.00
N ASN A 241 -18.50 15.62 23.79
CA ASN A 241 -19.85 15.61 23.22
C ASN A 241 -19.99 16.74 22.18
N GLU A 242 -20.91 17.65 22.28
CA GLU A 242 -21.23 18.59 21.22
C GLU A 242 -20.88 20.04 21.58
N ILE A 243 -20.11 20.67 20.71
CA ILE A 243 -19.93 22.11 20.64
C ILE A 243 -20.40 22.55 19.25
N PHE A 244 -21.44 23.37 19.21
CA PHE A 244 -22.01 23.93 17.97
C PHE A 244 -21.82 25.44 17.97
N GLY A 245 -20.96 25.95 17.09
CA GLY A 245 -20.49 27.33 17.00
C GLY A 245 -18.96 27.41 17.09
N LYS A 246 -18.43 28.62 16.89
CA LYS A 246 -16.98 28.90 16.87
C LYS A 246 -16.36 28.83 18.25
N ILE A 247 -15.09 28.41 18.28
CA ILE A 247 -14.19 28.58 19.42
C ILE A 247 -13.21 29.69 19.03
N ILE A 248 -13.17 30.76 19.80
CA ILE A 248 -12.29 31.91 19.58
C ILE A 248 -11.52 32.18 20.84
N ALA A 249 -10.21 32.25 20.73
CA ALA A 249 -9.32 32.65 21.80
C ALA A 249 -8.43 33.82 21.35
N GLU A 250 -8.07 34.71 22.31
CA GLU A 250 -7.25 35.88 22.04
C GLU A 250 -6.27 36.09 23.20
N ASN A 251 -4.98 36.23 22.90
CA ASN A 251 -3.90 36.50 23.87
C ASN A 251 -3.86 35.50 25.03
N THR A 252 -4.20 34.24 24.77
CA THR A 252 -4.14 33.13 25.73
C THR A 252 -3.25 32.03 25.23
N THR A 253 -2.85 31.10 26.07
CA THR A 253 -2.22 29.84 25.65
C THR A 253 -3.25 28.74 25.84
N ASP A 254 -3.60 28.08 24.77
CA ASP A 254 -4.77 27.21 24.70
C ASP A 254 -4.38 25.75 24.52
N ALA A 255 -5.13 24.86 25.19
CA ALA A 255 -5.05 23.44 24.95
C ALA A 255 -6.47 22.89 24.72
N LEU A 256 -6.79 22.61 23.47
CA LEU A 256 -8.06 22.04 23.07
C LEU A 256 -7.92 20.53 22.81
N LYS A 257 -8.69 19.74 23.55
CA LYS A 257 -8.70 18.29 23.43
C LYS A 257 -10.09 17.78 22.99
N GLN A 258 -10.14 17.10 21.84
CA GLN A 258 -11.33 16.47 21.27
C GLN A 258 -11.14 14.96 21.20
N THR A 259 -11.86 14.19 22.02
CA THR A 259 -11.74 12.73 22.05
C THR A 259 -12.98 11.99 21.53
N SER A 260 -14.13 12.65 21.52
CA SER A 260 -15.39 12.13 20.98
C SER A 260 -16.38 13.28 20.74
N GLY A 261 -17.57 12.99 20.21
CA GLY A 261 -18.58 14.01 19.94
C GLY A 261 -18.23 14.88 18.73
N SER A 262 -18.56 16.18 18.80
CA SER A 262 -18.31 17.08 17.67
C SER A 262 -18.00 18.50 18.08
N ILE A 263 -17.14 19.17 17.30
CA ILE A 263 -17.01 20.63 17.26
C ILE A 263 -17.39 21.06 15.85
N ARG A 264 -18.45 21.86 15.76
CA ARG A 264 -19.03 22.33 14.49
C ARG A 264 -18.97 23.85 14.44
N GLY A 265 -17.93 24.39 13.87
CA GLY A 265 -17.61 25.79 13.74
C GLY A 265 -16.10 25.95 13.60
N ASP A 266 -15.67 27.17 13.27
CA ASP A 266 -14.25 27.47 13.19
C ASP A 266 -13.62 27.42 14.58
N ILE A 267 -12.38 26.95 14.64
CA ILE A 267 -11.50 27.00 15.81
C ILE A 267 -10.41 28.01 15.49
N SER A 268 -10.30 29.08 16.31
CA SER A 268 -9.27 30.10 16.21
C SER A 268 -8.68 30.31 17.58
N LEU A 269 -7.39 30.00 17.78
CA LEU A 269 -6.74 30.02 19.08
C LEU A 269 -5.88 31.29 19.32
N GLY A 270 -5.68 32.10 18.25
CA GLY A 270 -5.20 33.48 18.42
C GLY A 270 -3.70 33.61 18.56
N SER A 271 -3.24 34.11 19.67
CA SER A 271 -1.79 34.23 19.96
C SER A 271 -1.43 33.49 21.24
N GLY A 272 -0.37 32.75 21.19
CA GLY A 272 0.08 31.86 22.26
C GLY A 272 0.81 30.69 21.66
N ASN A 273 1.33 29.80 22.49
CA ASN A 273 1.80 28.50 22.00
C ASN A 273 0.68 27.49 22.25
N ASP A 274 -0.14 27.27 21.24
CA ASP A 274 -1.42 26.59 21.38
C ASP A 274 -1.32 25.10 20.98
N THR A 275 -2.23 24.31 21.53
CA THR A 275 -2.26 22.88 21.24
C THR A 275 -3.69 22.42 20.91
N LEU A 276 -3.86 21.76 19.80
CA LEU A 276 -5.06 21.01 19.46
C LEU A 276 -4.76 19.51 19.38
N GLU A 277 -5.33 18.73 20.28
CA GLU A 277 -5.31 17.27 20.25
C GLU A 277 -6.70 16.73 19.86
N ALA A 278 -6.85 16.20 18.65
CA ALA A 278 -8.10 15.64 18.18
C ALA A 278 -7.91 14.17 17.77
N THR A 279 -8.41 13.25 18.61
CA THR A 279 -8.25 11.81 18.46
C THR A 279 -9.57 11.07 18.16
N GLY A 280 -10.71 11.72 18.29
CA GLY A 280 -12.00 11.12 18.00
C GLY A 280 -13.15 12.12 17.82
N GLY A 281 -14.21 11.66 17.16
CA GLY A 281 -15.39 12.46 16.90
C GLY A 281 -15.35 13.19 15.54
N LEU A 282 -15.93 14.39 15.46
CA LEU A 282 -16.10 15.17 14.23
C LEU A 282 -15.63 16.61 14.45
N LEU A 283 -14.79 17.11 13.55
CA LEU A 283 -14.49 18.53 13.40
C LEU A 283 -15.05 19.01 12.06
N THR A 284 -15.69 20.21 12.09
CA THR A 284 -16.12 20.93 10.90
C THR A 284 -15.77 22.40 11.06
N GLY A 285 -15.42 23.07 9.99
CA GLY A 285 -14.96 24.45 10.03
C GLY A 285 -13.43 24.53 9.99
N LYS A 286 -12.91 25.74 9.92
CA LYS A 286 -11.46 26.00 9.84
C LYS A 286 -10.80 25.74 11.19
N ILE A 287 -9.55 25.32 11.15
CA ILE A 287 -8.65 25.26 12.32
C ILE A 287 -7.55 26.26 12.06
N LEU A 288 -7.52 27.32 12.86
CA LEU A 288 -6.57 28.43 12.77
C LEU A 288 -5.86 28.53 14.13
N MET A 289 -4.59 28.18 14.15
CA MET A 289 -3.81 28.18 15.41
C MET A 289 -3.42 29.62 15.78
N GLY A 290 -2.78 30.36 14.87
CA GLY A 290 -2.55 31.79 15.04
C GLY A 290 -1.09 32.20 15.09
N ASP A 291 -0.73 33.03 16.08
CA ASP A 291 0.64 33.48 16.29
C ASP A 291 1.29 32.73 17.46
N GLY A 292 2.36 32.02 17.21
CA GLY A 292 3.07 31.28 18.30
C GLY A 292 3.71 30.01 17.76
N ASP A 293 4.34 29.25 18.61
CA ASP A 293 4.84 27.91 18.24
C ASP A 293 3.74 26.88 18.59
N ASP A 294 2.94 26.54 17.60
CA ASP A 294 1.71 25.79 17.79
C ASP A 294 1.84 24.30 17.47
N GLU A 295 0.98 23.48 18.08
CA GLU A 295 0.97 22.04 17.83
C GLU A 295 -0.44 21.53 17.57
N VAL A 296 -0.65 20.87 16.44
CA VAL A 296 -1.86 20.11 16.13
C VAL A 296 -1.55 18.62 16.07
N LYS A 297 -2.31 17.82 16.84
CA LYS A 297 -2.27 16.37 16.84
C LYS A 297 -3.59 15.82 16.35
N LEU A 298 -3.57 15.24 15.15
CA LEU A 298 -4.71 14.54 14.55
C LEU A 298 -4.46 13.04 14.56
N GLY A 299 -5.45 12.27 14.98
CA GLY A 299 -5.22 10.83 15.00
C GLY A 299 -6.46 9.96 15.17
N ASP A 300 -6.24 8.69 15.08
CA ASP A 300 -7.17 7.59 15.35
C ASP A 300 -8.50 7.69 14.57
N THR A 301 -9.58 8.06 15.25
CA THR A 301 -10.94 8.03 14.71
C THR A 301 -11.54 9.42 14.48
N ILE A 302 -10.74 10.48 14.52
CA ILE A 302 -11.23 11.83 14.24
C ILE A 302 -11.69 11.96 12.79
N ASN A 303 -12.85 12.49 12.57
CA ASN A 303 -13.38 12.81 11.26
C ASN A 303 -13.17 14.30 10.96
N ILE A 304 -12.31 14.60 9.99
CA ILE A 304 -12.00 15.95 9.51
C ILE A 304 -12.45 16.19 8.07
N SER A 305 -13.31 15.33 7.52
CA SER A 305 -13.72 15.40 6.11
C SER A 305 -14.43 16.69 5.70
N ALA A 306 -14.96 17.43 6.67
CA ALA A 306 -15.61 18.72 6.46
C ALA A 306 -14.74 19.90 6.95
N VAL A 307 -13.49 19.69 7.25
CA VAL A 307 -12.52 20.75 7.61
C VAL A 307 -11.93 21.33 6.32
N PRO A 308 -12.15 22.61 6.01
CA PRO A 308 -11.64 23.19 4.78
C PRO A 308 -10.18 23.66 4.88
N GLN A 309 -9.72 23.99 6.09
CA GLN A 309 -8.39 24.54 6.33
C GLN A 309 -7.86 24.16 7.70
N ILE A 310 -6.56 23.85 7.75
CA ILE A 310 -5.75 23.69 8.97
C ILE A 310 -4.52 24.56 8.81
N ASP A 311 -4.45 25.64 9.59
CA ASP A 311 -3.46 26.70 9.48
C ASP A 311 -2.68 26.82 10.79
N GLY A 312 -1.37 26.63 10.72
CA GLY A 312 -0.47 26.83 11.86
C GLY A 312 -0.37 28.31 12.24
N GLY A 313 -0.17 29.19 11.24
CA GLY A 313 -0.10 30.63 11.41
C GLY A 313 1.30 31.18 11.31
N LEU A 314 1.69 32.04 12.27
CA LEU A 314 3.02 32.61 12.37
C LEU A 314 3.79 31.95 13.52
N GLY A 315 4.95 31.40 13.24
CA GLY A 315 5.79 30.78 14.28
C GLY A 315 6.54 29.57 13.79
N THR A 316 6.76 28.62 14.69
CA THR A 316 7.36 27.33 14.37
C THR A 316 6.36 26.23 14.70
N ASP A 317 5.48 25.94 13.75
CA ASP A 317 4.30 25.13 13.97
C ASP A 317 4.51 23.68 13.59
N THR A 318 3.88 22.79 14.37
CA THR A 318 4.02 21.35 14.21
C THR A 318 2.66 20.66 14.00
N LEU A 319 2.50 20.03 12.85
CA LEU A 319 1.35 19.17 12.56
C LEU A 319 1.73 17.70 12.69
N ASN A 320 1.14 17.00 13.62
CA ASN A 320 1.30 15.57 13.84
C ASN A 320 0.04 14.83 13.37
N VAL A 321 0.23 13.90 12.46
CA VAL A 321 -0.85 13.07 11.88
C VAL A 321 -0.55 11.60 12.15
N THR A 322 -1.45 10.92 12.84
CA THR A 322 -1.26 9.52 13.24
C THR A 322 -2.45 8.66 12.85
N ASN A 323 -2.21 7.50 12.23
CA ASN A 323 -3.22 6.51 11.84
C ASN A 323 -4.34 7.06 10.93
N MET A 324 -4.05 8.02 10.07
CA MET A 324 -5.05 8.71 9.26
C MET A 324 -4.73 8.68 7.77
N THR A 325 -5.79 8.87 6.96
CA THR A 325 -5.64 9.17 5.54
C THR A 325 -6.11 10.60 5.29
N ILE A 326 -5.20 11.45 4.81
CA ILE A 326 -5.47 12.84 4.48
C ILE A 326 -5.17 13.07 3.00
N ARG A 327 -6.03 13.81 2.33
CA ARG A 327 -5.83 14.33 0.99
C ARG A 327 -5.93 15.84 1.02
N GLY A 328 -4.97 16.50 0.48
CA GLY A 328 -4.90 17.93 0.40
C GLY A 328 -3.50 18.41 0.72
N PHE A 329 -3.07 19.43 0.12
CA PHE A 329 -2.06 20.44 0.41
C PHE A 329 -2.07 21.39 -0.76
N THR A 330 -2.29 22.62 -0.46
CA THR A 330 -1.78 23.71 -1.29
C THR A 330 -0.78 24.46 -0.41
N ALA A 331 0.46 24.59 -0.83
CA ALA A 331 1.25 25.67 -0.29
C ALA A 331 0.40 26.92 -0.45
N ALA A 332 0.26 27.73 0.58
CA ALA A 332 -0.32 29.02 0.41
C ALA A 332 0.51 29.78 -0.63
N SER A 333 0.04 29.82 -1.87
CA SER A 333 0.27 30.98 -2.63
C SER A 333 -0.50 32.09 -1.91
N ASN A 334 0.14 33.15 -1.49
CA ASN A 334 -0.50 34.37 -0.96
C ASN A 334 -1.44 35.02 -1.98
N ASP A 335 -1.81 34.35 -3.05
CA ASP A 335 -2.63 34.87 -4.15
C ASP A 335 -4.12 34.58 -4.02
N GLY A 336 -4.54 33.89 -2.94
CA GLY A 336 -5.98 33.68 -2.64
C GLY A 336 -6.76 32.88 -3.68
N THR A 337 -6.09 32.26 -4.66
CA THR A 337 -6.75 31.56 -5.78
C THR A 337 -6.85 30.05 -5.61
N GLY A 338 -6.76 29.52 -4.39
CA GLY A 338 -7.07 28.12 -4.09
C GLY A 338 -8.52 27.81 -4.44
N ASN A 339 -8.73 27.03 -5.49
CA ASN A 339 -10.06 26.63 -5.93
C ASN A 339 -10.62 25.58 -4.93
N LEU A 340 -11.41 26.02 -3.97
CA LEU A 340 -11.98 25.25 -2.86
C LEU A 340 -13.10 24.26 -3.28
N ASN A 341 -13.30 24.04 -4.57
CA ASN A 341 -14.44 23.31 -5.09
C ASN A 341 -14.23 21.80 -5.29
N GLU A 342 -13.09 21.24 -4.87
CA GLU A 342 -12.89 19.78 -4.92
C GLU A 342 -13.23 19.16 -3.56
N THR A 343 -14.25 18.33 -3.51
CA THR A 343 -14.67 17.55 -2.33
C THR A 343 -13.48 16.76 -1.76
N ASN A 344 -13.20 16.98 -0.45
CA ASN A 344 -12.16 16.35 0.36
C ASN A 344 -10.73 16.90 0.27
N ASN A 345 -10.51 18.12 -0.22
CA ASN A 345 -9.22 18.77 -0.12
C ASN A 345 -9.15 19.68 1.11
N ILE A 346 -8.22 19.42 2.00
CA ILE A 346 -7.94 20.28 3.16
C ILE A 346 -6.80 21.24 2.78
N ASN A 347 -7.01 22.53 2.97
CA ASN A 347 -5.93 23.52 2.86
C ASN A 347 -5.08 23.49 4.12
N VAL A 348 -3.81 23.10 4.00
CA VAL A 348 -2.89 22.95 5.14
C VAL A 348 -1.76 23.95 4.95
N THR A 349 -1.76 25.02 5.73
CA THR A 349 -0.88 26.19 5.57
C THR A 349 -0.20 26.56 6.89
N GLY A 350 0.90 27.33 6.84
CA GLY A 350 1.54 27.84 8.04
C GLY A 350 2.24 26.79 8.90
N TRP A 351 2.80 25.74 8.32
CA TRP A 351 3.48 24.67 9.07
C TRP A 351 4.97 24.62 8.71
N GLU A 352 5.84 24.59 9.70
CA GLU A 352 7.29 24.34 9.57
C GLU A 352 7.64 22.88 9.78
N LYS A 353 6.82 22.13 10.51
CA LYS A 353 7.05 20.71 10.77
C LYS A 353 5.79 19.90 10.55
N ILE A 354 5.89 18.87 9.73
CA ILE A 354 4.80 17.92 9.50
C ILE A 354 5.30 16.51 9.75
N ASN A 355 4.69 15.82 10.70
CA ASN A 355 5.04 14.47 11.10
C ASN A 355 3.90 13.52 10.74
N LEU A 356 4.15 12.58 9.83
CA LEU A 356 3.23 11.54 9.44
C LEU A 356 3.65 10.22 10.07
N ASN A 357 2.81 9.67 10.93
CA ASN A 357 3.05 8.42 11.62
C ASN A 357 1.95 7.42 11.24
N ASN A 358 2.31 6.30 10.60
CA ASN A 358 1.35 5.29 10.11
C ASN A 358 0.17 5.92 9.35
N SER A 359 0.44 6.95 8.57
CA SER A 359 -0.59 7.76 7.94
C SER A 359 -0.38 7.85 6.43
N ARG A 360 -1.47 7.98 5.69
CA ARG A 360 -1.42 8.21 4.25
C ARG A 360 -1.70 9.67 3.94
N PHE A 361 -0.78 10.29 3.25
CA PHE A 361 -0.90 11.68 2.82
C PHE A 361 -0.81 11.79 1.30
N THR A 362 -1.80 12.41 0.66
CA THR A 362 -1.79 12.65 -0.78
C THR A 362 -1.67 14.15 -1.04
N LEU A 363 -0.55 14.55 -1.64
CA LEU A 363 -0.29 15.94 -2.02
C LEU A 363 -1.14 16.32 -3.23
N THR A 364 -1.91 17.39 -3.10
CA THR A 364 -2.67 18.00 -4.20
C THR A 364 -2.00 19.25 -4.75
N GLY A 365 -0.86 19.66 -4.19
CA GLY A 365 -0.02 20.79 -4.57
C GLY A 365 1.32 20.75 -3.87
N ASN A 366 2.06 21.83 -3.88
CA ASN A 366 3.35 21.93 -3.19
C ASN A 366 3.16 21.88 -1.67
N ALA A 367 4.12 21.32 -0.95
CA ALA A 367 4.18 21.40 0.52
C ALA A 367 5.24 22.44 0.92
N PHE A 368 4.90 23.21 1.96
CA PHE A 368 5.66 24.34 2.48
C PHE A 368 5.83 25.49 1.46
N ALA A 369 6.23 26.65 1.93
CA ALA A 369 6.51 27.80 1.05
C ALA A 369 7.98 27.80 0.62
N SER A 370 8.26 28.22 -0.61
CA SER A 370 9.64 28.33 -1.12
C SER A 370 10.52 29.32 -0.33
N THR A 371 9.89 30.26 0.38
CA THR A 371 10.55 31.26 1.25
C THR A 371 10.69 30.82 2.68
N ASN A 372 9.96 29.76 3.10
CA ASN A 372 9.95 29.23 4.45
C ASN A 372 10.00 27.71 4.37
N THR A 373 11.21 27.16 4.38
CA THR A 373 11.45 25.73 4.19
C THR A 373 11.09 24.94 5.43
N GLY A 374 10.31 23.88 5.25
CA GLY A 374 9.82 23.03 6.33
C GLY A 374 10.59 21.73 6.53
N VAL A 375 10.12 20.95 7.48
CA VAL A 375 10.60 19.58 7.76
C VAL A 375 9.44 18.60 7.67
N LEU A 376 9.54 17.65 6.74
CA LEU A 376 8.60 16.56 6.61
C LEU A 376 9.19 15.26 7.15
N THR A 377 8.52 14.66 8.12
CA THR A 377 8.95 13.38 8.72
C THR A 377 7.90 12.31 8.42
N LEU A 378 8.33 11.22 7.81
CA LEU A 378 7.55 10.02 7.54
C LEU A 378 8.03 8.88 8.45
N SER A 379 7.15 8.25 9.20
CA SER A 379 7.50 7.16 10.11
C SER A 379 6.43 6.07 10.18
N ASN A 380 6.85 4.84 10.54
CA ASN A 380 5.96 3.73 10.87
C ASN A 380 4.91 3.43 9.77
N ASP A 381 5.39 3.04 8.59
CA ASP A 381 4.55 2.73 7.42
C ASP A 381 3.77 3.92 6.84
N ALA A 382 4.19 5.15 7.13
CA ALA A 382 3.61 6.32 6.50
C ALA A 382 3.78 6.28 4.96
N VAL A 383 2.77 6.78 4.26
CA VAL A 383 2.74 6.82 2.80
C VAL A 383 2.50 8.24 2.32
N LEU A 384 3.49 8.80 1.65
CA LEU A 384 3.38 10.07 0.95
C LEU A 384 3.11 9.81 -0.53
N GLY A 385 2.01 10.31 -1.07
CA GLY A 385 1.64 10.22 -2.47
C GLY A 385 1.38 11.58 -3.09
N ILE A 386 1.31 11.62 -4.42
CA ILE A 386 0.87 12.78 -5.21
C ILE A 386 -0.50 12.51 -5.80
N ASP A 387 -1.25 13.58 -6.09
CA ASP A 387 -2.58 13.47 -6.68
C ASP A 387 -2.52 13.18 -8.19
N SER A 388 -3.24 12.16 -8.62
CA SER A 388 -3.34 11.74 -10.02
C SER A 388 -4.00 12.78 -10.94
N SER A 389 -4.76 13.74 -10.41
CA SER A 389 -5.43 14.78 -11.19
C SER A 389 -4.49 15.93 -11.59
N LYS A 390 -3.34 16.06 -10.93
CA LYS A 390 -2.40 17.17 -11.17
C LYS A 390 -1.43 16.86 -12.31
N THR A 391 -1.29 17.76 -13.24
CA THR A 391 -0.36 17.68 -14.38
C THR A 391 0.95 18.44 -14.15
N SER A 392 1.01 19.27 -13.12
CA SER A 392 2.19 20.06 -12.76
C SER A 392 3.07 19.30 -11.77
N PRO A 393 4.39 19.47 -11.84
CA PRO A 393 5.30 18.94 -10.84
C PRO A 393 4.90 19.39 -9.43
N THR A 394 5.03 18.49 -8.46
CA THR A 394 4.78 18.77 -7.04
C THR A 394 6.12 18.97 -6.34
N THR A 395 6.24 20.02 -5.55
CA THR A 395 7.47 20.34 -4.80
C THR A 395 7.21 20.36 -3.29
N ILE A 396 8.10 19.72 -2.55
CA ILE A 396 8.20 19.83 -1.08
C ILE A 396 9.41 20.71 -0.81
N TYR A 397 9.18 21.90 -0.25
CA TYR A 397 10.26 22.85 0.07
C TYR A 397 10.79 22.57 1.48
N GLY A 398 12.01 22.05 1.56
CA GLY A 398 12.68 21.77 2.81
C GLY A 398 13.15 20.32 2.98
N GLU A 399 13.46 19.95 4.20
CA GLU A 399 14.04 18.64 4.50
C GLU A 399 12.98 17.54 4.57
N THR A 400 13.31 16.38 4.06
CA THR A 400 12.42 15.20 4.14
C THR A 400 13.15 14.03 4.76
N SER A 401 12.57 13.45 5.81
CA SER A 401 13.06 12.22 6.43
C SER A 401 12.04 11.08 6.31
N SER A 402 12.50 9.87 6.05
CA SER A 402 11.65 8.69 5.83
C SER A 402 12.18 7.49 6.59
N THR A 403 11.47 7.06 7.63
CA THR A 403 11.81 5.88 8.43
C THR A 403 10.72 4.83 8.29
N ASN A 404 11.05 3.65 7.76
CA ASN A 404 10.10 2.57 7.48
C ASN A 404 8.85 3.06 6.73
N SER A 405 9.02 3.92 5.72
CA SER A 405 7.90 4.63 5.10
C SER A 405 8.05 4.66 3.58
N THR A 406 6.99 5.08 2.89
CA THR A 406 6.90 5.00 1.44
C THR A 406 6.59 6.37 0.82
N ILE A 407 7.37 6.74 -0.18
CA ILE A 407 7.04 7.80 -1.14
C ILE A 407 6.52 7.12 -2.41
N THR A 408 5.35 7.52 -2.90
CA THR A 408 4.76 6.89 -4.09
C THR A 408 4.34 7.91 -5.15
N LEU A 409 4.79 7.67 -6.37
CA LEU A 409 4.35 8.37 -7.58
C LEU A 409 3.35 7.51 -8.40
N ASN A 410 2.84 6.42 -7.81
CA ASN A 410 1.92 5.51 -8.47
C ASN A 410 0.52 6.13 -8.64
N THR A 411 0.32 6.84 -9.72
CA THR A 411 -0.94 7.52 -10.08
C THR A 411 -1.66 6.85 -11.26
N ASN A 412 -1.10 5.77 -11.82
CA ASN A 412 -1.46 5.13 -13.10
C ASN A 412 -1.23 6.07 -14.32
N ARG A 413 -0.32 7.02 -14.19
CA ARG A 413 0.10 7.93 -15.24
C ARG A 413 1.63 8.03 -15.24
N LEU A 414 2.24 8.02 -16.41
CA LEU A 414 3.67 8.20 -16.58
C LEU A 414 4.05 9.69 -16.65
N GLY A 415 5.23 10.01 -16.14
CA GLY A 415 5.82 11.34 -16.23
C GLY A 415 5.53 12.23 -15.02
N ASP A 416 5.07 11.68 -13.93
CA ASP A 416 4.90 12.40 -12.68
C ASP A 416 6.26 12.77 -12.07
N VAL A 417 6.35 13.99 -11.53
CA VAL A 417 7.58 14.51 -10.93
C VAL A 417 7.30 15.00 -9.52
N LEU A 418 8.02 14.44 -8.56
CA LEU A 418 8.09 14.96 -7.20
C LEU A 418 9.48 15.55 -6.97
N THR A 419 9.52 16.81 -6.58
CA THR A 419 10.76 17.49 -6.19
C THR A 419 10.80 17.64 -4.67
N LEU A 420 11.84 17.16 -4.04
CA LEU A 420 12.22 17.47 -2.66
C LEU A 420 13.27 18.55 -2.74
N ASP A 421 12.87 19.81 -2.48
CA ASP A 421 13.76 20.96 -2.55
C ASP A 421 14.46 21.16 -1.19
N GLY A 422 15.33 20.25 -0.88
CA GLY A 422 16.12 20.16 0.35
C GLY A 422 16.86 18.82 0.42
N ASN A 423 17.32 18.48 1.62
CA ASN A 423 17.97 17.18 1.89
C ASN A 423 16.92 16.07 2.09
N TYR A 424 17.30 14.88 1.72
CA TYR A 424 16.53 13.67 1.95
C TYR A 424 17.33 12.66 2.75
N SER A 425 16.75 12.14 3.83
CA SER A 425 17.34 11.07 4.62
C SER A 425 16.37 9.89 4.75
N ALA A 426 16.88 8.67 4.61
CA ALA A 426 16.02 7.49 4.71
C ALA A 426 16.64 6.37 5.54
N THR A 427 15.82 5.77 6.40
CA THR A 427 16.10 4.50 7.04
C THR A 427 15.02 3.52 6.65
N ASN A 428 15.37 2.53 5.81
CA ASN A 428 14.43 1.56 5.25
C ASN A 428 13.25 2.23 4.50
N GLY A 429 13.58 3.28 3.72
CA GLY A 429 12.61 3.99 2.88
C GLY A 429 12.20 3.18 1.65
N LYS A 430 11.04 3.46 1.09
CA LYS A 430 10.58 2.94 -0.21
C LYS A 430 10.18 4.08 -1.12
N LEU A 431 10.54 3.94 -2.39
CA LEU A 431 10.12 4.83 -3.48
C LEU A 431 9.42 3.99 -4.55
N LEU A 432 8.15 4.26 -4.81
CA LEU A 432 7.39 3.63 -5.89
C LEU A 432 7.29 4.57 -7.07
N VAL A 433 7.72 4.10 -8.25
CA VAL A 433 7.65 4.85 -9.51
C VAL A 433 6.98 4.02 -10.59
N GLU A 434 6.25 4.66 -11.47
CA GLU A 434 5.74 4.08 -12.71
C GLU A 434 6.70 4.39 -13.85
N THR A 435 7.00 3.37 -14.65
CA THR A 435 7.98 3.48 -15.74
C THR A 435 7.50 2.64 -16.92
N GLU A 436 7.51 3.18 -18.12
CA GLU A 436 7.48 2.36 -19.31
C GLU A 436 8.85 1.67 -19.44
N MET A 437 8.95 0.44 -18.97
CA MET A 437 10.21 -0.30 -19.01
C MET A 437 10.57 -0.68 -20.45
N GLY A 438 11.40 0.14 -21.09
CA GLY A 438 11.80 0.06 -22.48
C GLY A 438 13.23 0.56 -22.69
N GLY A 439 13.46 1.32 -23.76
CA GLY A 439 14.76 1.96 -24.06
C GLY A 439 14.97 3.28 -23.34
N ASP A 440 16.04 3.99 -23.71
CA ASP A 440 16.50 5.22 -23.05
C ASP A 440 15.46 6.36 -22.99
N ASN A 441 14.58 6.45 -23.98
CA ASN A 441 13.56 7.51 -24.09
C ASN A 441 12.20 7.09 -23.49
N SER A 442 12.16 6.05 -22.71
CA SER A 442 10.95 5.57 -22.06
C SER A 442 10.40 6.60 -21.09
N ALA A 443 9.09 6.78 -21.10
CA ALA A 443 8.40 7.64 -20.14
C ALA A 443 8.50 7.05 -18.74
N THR A 444 8.74 7.89 -17.74
CA THR A 444 8.92 7.47 -16.36
C THR A 444 8.61 8.59 -15.40
N ASP A 445 8.17 8.24 -14.20
CA ASP A 445 8.12 9.14 -13.08
C ASP A 445 9.52 9.46 -12.58
N LYS A 446 9.66 10.62 -11.92
CA LYS A 446 10.95 11.06 -11.40
C LYS A 446 10.85 11.61 -9.99
N LEU A 447 11.79 11.19 -9.15
CA LEU A 447 12.09 11.86 -7.89
C LEU A 447 13.30 12.76 -8.10
N ILE A 448 13.15 14.05 -7.78
CA ILE A 448 14.22 15.03 -7.81
C ILE A 448 14.49 15.48 -6.38
N ILE A 449 15.73 15.40 -5.94
CA ILE A 449 16.20 15.88 -4.64
C ILE A 449 17.25 16.95 -4.91
N SER A 450 16.95 18.20 -4.58
CA SER A 450 17.89 19.30 -4.86
C SER A 450 19.14 19.25 -3.97
N GLY A 451 18.99 18.77 -2.74
CA GLY A 451 20.03 18.60 -1.76
C GLY A 451 20.71 17.22 -1.78
N ARG A 452 21.21 16.84 -0.61
CA ARG A 452 21.87 15.55 -0.39
C ARG A 452 20.86 14.45 -0.05
N ALA A 453 21.00 13.30 -0.68
CA ALA A 453 20.28 12.05 -0.35
C ALA A 453 21.17 11.14 0.49
N THR A 454 20.68 10.70 1.65
CA THR A 454 21.41 9.85 2.61
C THR A 454 20.59 8.64 3.03
N GLY A 455 21.30 7.63 3.54
CA GLY A 455 20.70 6.40 4.04
C GLY A 455 20.26 5.44 2.92
N LYS A 456 19.18 4.69 3.11
CA LYS A 456 18.77 3.61 2.20
C LYS A 456 17.30 3.70 1.81
N THR A 457 17.06 3.73 0.51
CA THR A 457 15.71 3.74 -0.09
C THR A 457 15.59 2.64 -1.15
N GLN A 458 14.67 1.72 -0.94
CA GLN A 458 14.33 0.71 -1.94
C GLN A 458 13.49 1.34 -3.06
N LEU A 459 13.98 1.27 -4.28
CA LEU A 459 13.19 1.60 -5.47
C LEU A 459 12.30 0.41 -5.85
N VAL A 460 11.01 0.66 -6.01
CA VAL A 460 10.03 -0.28 -6.54
C VAL A 460 9.52 0.28 -7.86
N VAL A 461 9.75 -0.44 -8.94
CA VAL A 461 9.36 -0.03 -10.29
C VAL A 461 8.10 -0.80 -10.69
N LYS A 462 7.06 -0.07 -11.07
CA LYS A 462 5.85 -0.62 -11.71
C LYS A 462 5.92 -0.35 -13.20
N ASN A 463 5.93 -1.39 -13.99
CA ASN A 463 5.92 -1.27 -15.44
C ASN A 463 4.53 -0.85 -15.95
N ILE A 464 4.48 0.22 -16.73
CA ILE A 464 3.26 0.67 -17.41
C ILE A 464 3.47 0.51 -18.92
N ASN A 465 2.91 -0.53 -19.49
CA ASN A 465 2.93 -0.84 -20.93
C ASN A 465 4.33 -1.05 -21.56
N GLY A 466 5.41 -0.98 -20.78
CA GLY A 466 6.76 -1.24 -21.29
C GLY A 466 6.94 -2.71 -21.66
N ARG A 467 7.61 -2.98 -22.78
CA ARG A 467 7.82 -4.33 -23.31
C ARG A 467 9.22 -4.89 -23.07
N GLY A 468 10.06 -4.13 -22.37
CA GLY A 468 11.47 -4.44 -22.22
C GLY A 468 12.27 -4.16 -23.49
N ALA A 469 13.36 -3.42 -23.37
CA ALA A 469 14.28 -3.17 -24.46
C ALA A 469 15.71 -2.97 -23.94
N ALA A 470 16.67 -2.99 -24.87
CA ALA A 470 18.03 -2.63 -24.56
C ALA A 470 18.16 -1.14 -24.29
N THR A 471 18.93 -0.77 -23.29
CA THR A 471 19.30 0.61 -22.99
C THR A 471 20.77 0.87 -23.30
N ASP A 472 21.06 2.08 -23.77
CA ASP A 472 22.42 2.59 -23.95
C ASP A 472 22.74 3.71 -22.95
N GLN A 473 21.79 4.61 -22.70
CA GLN A 473 21.87 5.66 -21.68
C GLN A 473 21.08 5.33 -20.41
N GLY A 474 20.11 4.43 -20.48
CA GLY A 474 19.23 4.08 -19.38
C GLY A 474 18.07 5.06 -19.19
N ILE A 475 17.12 4.66 -18.35
CA ILE A 475 15.91 5.41 -18.01
C ILE A 475 16.19 6.15 -16.71
N GLN A 476 16.23 7.48 -16.71
CA GLN A 476 16.49 8.29 -15.52
C GLN A 476 15.26 8.37 -14.62
N VAL A 477 15.34 7.77 -13.43
CA VAL A 477 14.24 7.70 -12.45
C VAL A 477 14.44 8.59 -11.23
N ILE A 478 15.70 8.90 -10.87
CA ILE A 478 16.03 9.72 -9.70
C ILE A 478 17.16 10.69 -10.07
N GLN A 479 17.08 11.90 -9.53
CA GLN A 479 18.11 12.92 -9.61
C GLN A 479 18.36 13.49 -8.21
N THR A 480 19.63 13.65 -7.80
CA THR A 480 19.98 14.21 -6.50
C THR A 480 21.08 15.25 -6.62
N GLY A 481 21.09 16.26 -5.76
CA GLY A 481 22.23 17.17 -5.66
C GLY A 481 23.53 16.46 -5.30
N GLN A 482 23.41 15.44 -4.43
CA GLN A 482 24.48 14.51 -4.08
C GLN A 482 23.89 13.25 -3.48
N SER A 483 24.37 12.08 -3.86
CA SER A 483 24.06 10.82 -3.21
C SER A 483 25.18 10.44 -2.24
N GLU A 484 24.84 9.91 -1.07
CA GLU A 484 25.81 9.49 -0.06
C GLU A 484 26.66 8.31 -0.53
N ALA A 485 26.03 7.33 -1.18
CA ALA A 485 26.66 6.10 -1.64
C ALA A 485 26.00 5.56 -2.90
N ASN A 486 26.66 4.60 -3.57
CA ASN A 486 26.16 3.93 -4.77
C ASN A 486 24.95 3.02 -4.52
N ASP A 487 24.51 2.84 -3.29
CA ASP A 487 23.40 2.05 -2.87
C ASP A 487 22.43 2.85 -1.95
N THR A 488 22.52 4.18 -1.98
CA THR A 488 21.53 5.07 -1.36
C THR A 488 20.13 4.75 -1.90
N PHE A 489 20.02 4.49 -3.19
CA PHE A 489 18.83 3.89 -3.82
C PHE A 489 19.19 2.52 -4.36
N PHE A 490 18.32 1.53 -4.17
CA PHE A 490 18.58 0.16 -4.61
C PHE A 490 17.29 -0.56 -5.01
N LEU A 491 17.43 -1.55 -5.90
CA LEU A 491 16.36 -2.50 -6.24
C LEU A 491 16.41 -3.73 -5.33
N ALA A 492 15.27 -4.27 -4.92
CA ALA A 492 15.23 -5.58 -4.28
C ALA A 492 15.78 -6.64 -5.24
N GLY A 493 16.78 -7.41 -4.79
CA GLY A 493 17.46 -8.39 -5.65
C GLY A 493 18.31 -7.79 -6.78
N ASN A 494 18.66 -6.50 -6.71
CA ASN A 494 19.52 -5.73 -7.62
C ASN A 494 18.98 -5.52 -9.04
N TYR A 495 17.93 -6.19 -9.42
CA TYR A 495 17.36 -6.12 -10.77
C TYR A 495 15.83 -6.15 -10.73
N VAL A 496 15.22 -5.64 -11.79
CA VAL A 496 13.80 -5.81 -12.13
C VAL A 496 13.69 -6.28 -13.57
N SER A 497 12.86 -7.28 -13.83
CA SER A 497 12.68 -7.83 -15.19
C SER A 497 11.54 -7.12 -15.92
N ALA A 498 11.72 -6.90 -17.23
CA ALA A 498 10.62 -6.58 -18.14
C ALA A 498 10.90 -7.24 -19.51
N GLY A 499 9.95 -8.05 -19.96
CA GLY A 499 10.14 -8.83 -21.19
C GLY A 499 11.37 -9.72 -21.13
N ALA A 500 12.28 -9.51 -22.08
CA ALA A 500 13.52 -10.29 -22.16
C ALA A 500 14.68 -9.75 -21.34
N TYR A 501 14.53 -8.57 -20.71
CA TYR A 501 15.65 -7.87 -20.10
C TYR A 501 15.54 -7.75 -18.58
N ASP A 502 16.68 -7.75 -17.92
CA ASP A 502 16.85 -7.37 -16.53
C ASP A 502 17.48 -5.97 -16.45
N TYR A 503 16.84 -5.09 -15.68
CA TYR A 503 17.31 -3.73 -15.44
C TYR A 503 17.91 -3.63 -14.05
N SER A 504 19.12 -3.09 -13.95
CA SER A 504 19.75 -2.68 -12.68
C SER A 504 19.61 -1.17 -12.48
N LEU A 505 19.67 -0.73 -11.23
CA LEU A 505 19.70 0.69 -10.89
C LEU A 505 21.15 1.13 -10.73
N ASN A 506 21.60 2.11 -11.52
CA ASN A 506 22.96 2.57 -11.55
C ASN A 506 23.09 4.08 -11.31
N LEU A 507 23.99 4.46 -10.39
CA LEU A 507 24.33 5.83 -10.11
C LEU A 507 25.38 6.34 -11.13
N ARG A 508 25.15 7.51 -11.73
CA ARG A 508 26.13 8.30 -12.44
C ARG A 508 26.40 9.57 -11.67
N GLN A 509 27.54 9.62 -11.03
CA GLN A 509 27.96 10.75 -10.21
C GLN A 509 28.15 12.00 -11.08
N LYS A 510 27.79 13.14 -10.50
CA LYS A 510 27.95 14.47 -11.12
C LYS A 510 29.39 14.78 -11.51
N ASN A 511 29.57 15.64 -12.51
CA ASN A 511 30.88 16.12 -12.97
C ASN A 511 31.81 14.98 -13.37
N THR A 512 31.30 13.87 -13.90
CA THR A 512 32.09 12.76 -14.42
C THR A 512 31.97 12.69 -15.95
N ALA A 513 32.92 11.98 -16.61
CA ALA A 513 32.86 11.75 -18.05
C ALA A 513 31.56 11.05 -18.52
N LYS A 514 30.89 10.33 -17.62
CA LYS A 514 29.60 9.67 -17.90
C LYS A 514 28.39 10.53 -17.56
N ASN A 515 28.58 11.62 -16.82
CA ASN A 515 27.52 12.52 -16.39
C ASN A 515 28.07 13.94 -16.25
N ASN A 516 27.94 14.74 -17.29
CA ASN A 516 28.36 16.14 -17.31
C ASN A 516 27.32 17.09 -16.67
N SER A 517 26.47 16.57 -15.79
CA SER A 517 25.47 17.31 -15.03
C SER A 517 26.03 17.70 -13.66
N ASN A 518 25.49 18.76 -13.06
CA ASN A 518 25.76 19.17 -11.68
C ASN A 518 25.05 18.30 -10.63
N PHE A 519 24.34 17.28 -11.06
CA PHE A 519 23.54 16.37 -10.26
C PHE A 519 23.99 14.93 -10.40
N ASP A 520 23.87 14.16 -9.35
CA ASP A 520 23.95 12.70 -9.39
C ASP A 520 22.65 12.15 -9.97
N ASN A 521 22.76 11.31 -10.99
CA ASN A 521 21.62 10.78 -11.70
C ASN A 521 21.55 9.24 -11.60
N TRP A 522 20.38 8.70 -11.32
CA TRP A 522 20.13 7.28 -11.20
C TRP A 522 19.31 6.76 -12.37
N TYR A 523 19.82 5.72 -13.02
CA TYR A 523 19.26 5.14 -14.23
C TYR A 523 18.92 3.67 -14.07
N LEU A 524 17.79 3.26 -14.60
CA LEU A 524 17.49 1.86 -14.88
C LEU A 524 18.19 1.46 -16.19
N GLU A 525 19.09 0.50 -16.12
CA GLU A 525 19.91 0.08 -17.25
C GLU A 525 19.82 -1.44 -17.47
N SER A 526 19.53 -1.88 -18.71
CA SER A 526 19.52 -3.29 -19.11
C SER A 526 20.88 -3.78 -19.63
N ARG A 527 21.96 -3.29 -19.04
CA ARG A 527 23.35 -3.64 -19.37
C ARG A 527 24.18 -3.78 -18.10
N LEU A 528 25.30 -4.51 -18.19
CA LEU A 528 26.23 -4.60 -17.08
C LEU A 528 26.85 -3.24 -16.77
N SER A 529 26.78 -2.85 -15.50
CA SER A 529 27.50 -1.68 -15.04
C SER A 529 29.01 -1.97 -15.09
N GLN A 530 29.79 -1.14 -15.79
CA GLN A 530 31.24 -1.22 -15.74
C GLN A 530 31.72 -0.72 -14.38
N THR A 531 32.12 -1.62 -13.52
CA THR A 531 32.64 -1.32 -12.18
C THR A 531 34.05 -0.71 -12.18
N ASN A 532 34.68 -0.55 -13.34
CA ASN A 532 36.05 -0.02 -13.42
C ASN A 532 36.09 1.35 -14.11
N PRO A 533 36.28 2.46 -13.36
CA PRO A 533 36.28 3.81 -13.92
C PRO A 533 37.50 4.11 -14.83
N THR A 534 38.50 3.26 -14.87
CA THR A 534 39.76 3.45 -15.66
C THR A 534 39.84 2.61 -16.94
N ALA A 535 38.89 1.73 -17.20
CA ALA A 535 38.88 0.96 -18.43
C ALA A 535 38.31 1.80 -19.59
N GLN A 536 39.13 2.03 -20.62
CA GLN A 536 38.70 2.61 -21.89
C GLN A 536 37.55 1.78 -22.49
N PRO A 537 36.51 2.35 -23.06
CA PRO A 537 35.37 1.62 -23.58
C PRO A 537 35.70 0.90 -24.91
N THR A 538 36.41 -0.21 -24.83
CA THR A 538 36.76 -1.02 -26.00
C THR A 538 35.94 -2.27 -26.18
N GLN A 539 35.07 -2.61 -25.23
CA GLN A 539 34.13 -3.71 -25.37
C GLN A 539 32.67 -3.16 -25.43
N PRO A 540 31.84 -3.66 -26.33
CA PRO A 540 30.42 -3.33 -26.31
C PRO A 540 29.85 -3.75 -24.97
N THR A 541 29.16 -2.84 -24.31
CA THR A 541 28.51 -3.10 -23.02
C THR A 541 27.55 -4.28 -23.19
N GLN A 542 27.80 -5.35 -22.44
CA GLN A 542 26.99 -6.56 -22.52
C GLN A 542 25.58 -6.33 -21.94
N ARG A 543 24.56 -6.60 -22.75
CA ARG A 543 23.16 -6.52 -22.34
C ARG A 543 22.84 -7.61 -21.34
N VAL A 544 21.97 -7.34 -20.39
CA VAL A 544 21.56 -8.30 -19.37
C VAL A 544 20.17 -8.83 -19.69
N TYR A 545 20.10 -10.12 -19.95
CA TYR A 545 18.84 -10.80 -20.23
C TYR A 545 18.31 -11.48 -18.97
N SER A 546 16.98 -11.47 -18.84
CA SER A 546 16.30 -12.10 -17.72
C SER A 546 16.32 -13.63 -17.85
N PRO A 547 16.65 -14.38 -16.79
CA PRO A 547 16.58 -15.83 -16.79
C PRO A 547 15.15 -16.37 -17.05
N ASN A 548 14.12 -15.54 -16.94
CA ASN A 548 12.76 -15.90 -17.29
C ASN A 548 12.63 -16.40 -18.74
N VAL A 549 13.42 -15.83 -19.66
CA VAL A 549 13.47 -16.24 -21.08
C VAL A 549 13.80 -17.72 -21.22
N GLY A 550 14.85 -18.19 -20.55
CA GLY A 550 15.22 -19.61 -20.59
C GLY A 550 14.16 -20.53 -19.98
N SER A 551 13.48 -20.10 -18.95
CA SER A 551 12.37 -20.86 -18.34
C SER A 551 11.15 -20.95 -19.24
N TYR A 552 10.83 -19.92 -20.03
CA TYR A 552 9.75 -19.98 -21.04
C TYR A 552 10.12 -20.93 -22.18
N ILE A 553 11.38 -20.86 -22.68
CA ILE A 553 11.91 -21.77 -23.69
C ILE A 553 11.87 -23.22 -23.18
N ALA A 554 12.25 -23.46 -21.93
CA ALA A 554 12.23 -24.80 -21.32
C ALA A 554 10.82 -25.40 -21.28
N ASN A 555 9.82 -24.62 -20.95
CA ASN A 555 8.43 -25.07 -20.94
C ASN A 555 7.92 -25.41 -22.36
N GLU A 556 8.25 -24.58 -23.35
CA GLU A 556 7.88 -24.82 -24.77
C GLU A 556 8.57 -26.09 -25.30
N LEU A 557 9.85 -26.24 -25.00
CA LEU A 557 10.62 -27.43 -25.37
C LEU A 557 10.03 -28.69 -24.70
N ALA A 558 9.77 -28.65 -23.41
CA ALA A 558 9.22 -29.79 -22.65
C ALA A 558 7.86 -30.23 -23.20
N GLY A 559 6.96 -29.30 -23.50
CA GLY A 559 5.65 -29.61 -24.08
C GLY A 559 5.74 -30.42 -25.38
N ASN A 560 6.78 -30.20 -26.17
CA ASN A 560 6.99 -30.80 -27.48
C ASN A 560 7.76 -32.12 -27.45
N PHE A 561 8.51 -32.47 -26.39
CA PHE A 561 9.26 -33.73 -26.37
C PHE A 561 8.81 -34.75 -25.31
N LEU A 562 8.08 -34.37 -24.27
CA LEU A 562 7.72 -35.27 -23.15
C LEU A 562 7.11 -36.59 -23.60
N PHE A 563 6.24 -36.57 -24.61
CA PHE A 563 5.53 -37.77 -25.08
C PHE A 563 6.06 -38.29 -26.42
N ASN A 564 7.16 -37.75 -26.94
CA ASN A 564 7.78 -38.30 -28.14
C ASN A 564 8.22 -39.75 -27.91
N THR A 565 7.98 -40.61 -28.87
CA THR A 565 8.31 -42.04 -28.77
C THR A 565 8.69 -42.62 -30.11
N ARG A 566 9.52 -43.62 -30.07
CA ARG A 566 9.88 -44.48 -31.21
C ARG A 566 9.22 -45.84 -31.06
N LEU A 567 9.18 -46.61 -32.10
CA LEU A 567 8.65 -47.95 -32.02
C LEU A 567 9.33 -48.80 -30.94
N GLU A 568 10.66 -48.74 -30.84
CA GLU A 568 11.45 -49.46 -29.82
C GLU A 568 11.16 -48.98 -28.37
N ASP A 569 10.85 -47.73 -28.19
CA ASP A 569 10.58 -47.18 -26.84
C ASP A 569 9.18 -47.51 -26.34
N ARG A 570 8.26 -47.88 -27.26
CA ARG A 570 6.87 -48.18 -26.99
C ARG A 570 6.58 -49.69 -26.95
N GLU A 571 7.12 -50.44 -27.90
CA GLU A 571 6.80 -51.85 -28.06
C GLU A 571 7.96 -52.80 -27.82
N GLY A 572 9.19 -52.31 -27.62
CA GLY A 572 10.37 -53.16 -27.41
C GLY A 572 10.52 -54.20 -28.52
N ALA A 573 10.70 -55.47 -28.11
CA ALA A 573 10.82 -56.60 -28.98
C ALA A 573 9.48 -57.24 -29.48
N SER A 574 8.39 -56.46 -29.43
CA SER A 574 7.02 -56.97 -29.72
C SER A 574 6.77 -57.55 -31.09
N ARG A 575 7.67 -57.32 -32.04
CA ARG A 575 7.64 -57.90 -33.39
C ARG A 575 7.65 -59.42 -33.43
N TYR A 576 7.95 -60.09 -32.32
CA TYR A 576 8.11 -61.53 -32.21
C TYR A 576 6.99 -62.20 -31.43
N GLN A 577 5.78 -61.73 -31.66
CA GLN A 577 4.59 -62.38 -31.11
C GLN A 577 4.33 -63.68 -31.80
N ASP A 578 3.79 -64.64 -31.05
CA ASP A 578 3.27 -65.88 -31.59
C ASP A 578 2.02 -65.54 -32.38
N LEU A 579 2.13 -65.41 -33.70
CA LEU A 579 1.06 -64.96 -34.59
C LEU A 579 -0.09 -65.98 -34.72
N GLU A 580 0.12 -67.22 -34.27
CA GLU A 580 -0.94 -68.24 -34.27
C GLU A 580 -2.03 -67.93 -33.23
N LYS A 581 -1.73 -67.12 -32.24
CA LYS A 581 -2.70 -66.71 -31.23
C LYS A 581 -3.07 -65.25 -31.35
N LYS A 582 -4.29 -64.95 -31.71
CA LYS A 582 -4.86 -63.56 -31.59
C LYS A 582 -4.87 -63.15 -30.13
N GLN A 583 -3.85 -62.44 -29.63
CA GLN A 583 -3.76 -61.95 -28.28
C GLN A 583 -3.77 -60.42 -28.26
N ASN A 584 -4.57 -59.80 -27.41
CA ASN A 584 -4.49 -58.39 -27.14
C ASN A 584 -3.24 -58.08 -26.33
N ASN A 585 -2.71 -56.86 -26.37
CA ASN A 585 -1.57 -56.44 -25.55
C ASN A 585 -1.88 -55.18 -24.79
N VAL A 586 -1.27 -55.10 -23.65
CA VAL A 586 -1.12 -53.88 -22.93
C VAL A 586 0.38 -53.62 -22.74
N TRP A 587 0.78 -52.38 -22.91
CA TRP A 587 2.13 -51.98 -22.64
C TRP A 587 2.17 -50.75 -21.73
N MET A 588 3.27 -50.59 -20.99
CA MET A 588 3.56 -49.43 -20.21
C MET A 588 5.02 -49.06 -20.31
N ARG A 589 5.32 -47.77 -20.19
CA ARG A 589 6.70 -47.31 -20.09
C ARG A 589 6.84 -46.18 -19.10
N ALA A 590 8.02 -46.13 -18.45
CA ALA A 590 8.48 -44.96 -17.69
C ALA A 590 9.73 -44.41 -18.36
N TYR A 591 9.76 -43.11 -18.57
CA TYR A 591 10.84 -42.38 -19.21
C TYR A 591 11.28 -41.23 -18.31
N GLY A 592 12.57 -41.06 -18.14
CA GLY A 592 13.18 -39.95 -17.46
C GLY A 592 14.31 -39.31 -18.27
N SER A 593 14.46 -37.99 -18.15
CA SER A 593 15.61 -37.34 -18.72
C SER A 593 16.14 -36.20 -17.88
N HIS A 594 17.47 -35.95 -17.98
CA HIS A 594 18.11 -34.73 -17.50
C HIS A 594 18.65 -33.97 -18.71
N GLN A 595 18.21 -32.69 -18.83
CA GLN A 595 18.53 -31.87 -19.98
C GLN A 595 19.23 -30.60 -19.58
N LYS A 596 20.20 -30.17 -20.40
CA LYS A 596 20.89 -28.88 -20.27
C LYS A 596 20.96 -28.23 -21.64
N PHE A 597 20.71 -26.91 -21.69
CA PHE A 597 20.92 -26.07 -22.87
C PHE A 597 21.20 -24.63 -22.47
N ASP A 598 21.86 -23.91 -23.36
CA ASP A 598 22.04 -22.46 -23.24
C ASP A 598 21.10 -21.70 -24.16
N SER A 599 20.89 -20.43 -23.87
CA SER A 599 20.14 -19.49 -24.69
C SER A 599 20.70 -18.08 -24.58
N VAL A 600 20.39 -17.24 -25.56
CA VAL A 600 20.78 -15.82 -25.61
C VAL A 600 22.31 -15.66 -25.57
N SER A 601 23.00 -16.25 -26.57
CA SER A 601 24.47 -16.19 -26.70
C SER A 601 25.20 -16.68 -25.44
N ASP A 602 24.82 -17.85 -24.95
CA ASP A 602 25.36 -18.53 -23.75
C ASP A 602 25.17 -17.75 -22.44
N GLN A 603 24.33 -16.71 -22.45
CA GLN A 603 24.12 -15.88 -21.27
C GLN A 603 23.21 -16.55 -20.23
N LEU A 604 22.28 -17.40 -20.70
CA LEU A 604 21.32 -18.10 -19.86
C LEU A 604 21.55 -19.61 -19.96
N ASN A 605 21.78 -20.27 -18.83
CA ASN A 605 21.99 -21.71 -18.72
C ASN A 605 20.78 -22.38 -18.06
N THR A 606 20.12 -23.28 -18.78
CA THR A 606 18.91 -24.00 -18.32
C THR A 606 19.22 -25.45 -18.08
N LYS A 607 18.83 -25.99 -16.92
CA LYS A 607 18.91 -27.40 -16.55
C LYS A 607 17.57 -27.88 -16.04
N GLY A 608 17.18 -29.10 -16.44
CA GLY A 608 15.89 -29.63 -15.99
C GLY A 608 15.79 -31.14 -16.10
N ASN A 609 14.81 -31.68 -15.38
CA ASN A 609 14.51 -33.10 -15.33
C ASN A 609 13.09 -33.33 -15.79
N SER A 610 12.88 -34.36 -16.61
CA SER A 610 11.56 -34.83 -16.98
C SER A 610 11.30 -36.25 -16.48
N PHE A 611 10.02 -36.51 -16.25
CA PHE A 611 9.51 -37.84 -15.97
C PHE A 611 8.20 -38.04 -16.68
N VAL A 612 8.07 -39.19 -17.38
CA VAL A 612 6.90 -39.53 -18.17
C VAL A 612 6.47 -40.94 -17.84
N TYR A 613 5.19 -41.14 -17.74
CA TYR A 613 4.56 -42.43 -17.65
C TYR A 613 3.53 -42.57 -18.77
N GLN A 614 3.65 -43.60 -19.60
CA GLN A 614 2.71 -43.88 -20.70
C GLN A 614 2.24 -45.31 -20.64
N LEU A 615 1.00 -45.52 -21.06
CA LEU A 615 0.40 -46.83 -21.26
C LEU A 615 -0.29 -46.86 -22.62
N GLY A 616 -0.42 -48.07 -23.17
CA GLY A 616 -1.19 -48.30 -24.36
C GLY A 616 -1.80 -49.69 -24.41
N ILE A 617 -2.79 -49.81 -25.25
CA ILE A 617 -3.50 -51.07 -25.54
C ILE A 617 -3.57 -51.26 -27.05
N GLY A 618 -3.11 -52.40 -27.52
CA GLY A 618 -3.29 -52.85 -28.91
C GLY A 618 -4.70 -53.37 -29.16
N LEU A 619 -5.36 -52.80 -30.14
CA LEU A 619 -6.71 -53.18 -30.56
C LEU A 619 -6.74 -54.12 -31.76
N ILE A 620 -5.84 -53.92 -32.72
CA ILE A 620 -5.66 -54.74 -33.95
C ILE A 620 -4.21 -55.14 -34.01
N LYS A 621 -3.94 -56.41 -34.28
CA LYS A 621 -2.61 -56.97 -34.27
C LYS A 621 -2.22 -57.65 -35.56
N PRO A 622 -0.89 -57.72 -35.83
CA PRO A 622 -0.36 -58.52 -36.92
C PRO A 622 -0.79 -59.99 -36.76
N SER A 623 -1.11 -60.57 -37.87
CA SER A 623 -1.39 -61.99 -38.01
C SER A 623 -0.95 -62.43 -39.41
N PRO A 624 -0.91 -63.71 -39.74
CA PRO A 624 -0.59 -64.18 -41.13
C PRO A 624 -1.43 -63.49 -42.22
N ASN A 625 -2.62 -63.01 -41.87
CA ASN A 625 -3.54 -62.30 -42.77
C ASN A 625 -3.65 -60.80 -42.49
N ASN A 626 -2.93 -60.28 -41.55
CA ASN A 626 -2.98 -58.82 -41.15
C ASN A 626 -1.58 -58.31 -40.77
N GLN A 627 -1.12 -57.32 -41.51
CA GLN A 627 0.19 -56.69 -41.32
C GLN A 627 0.17 -55.47 -40.36
N PHE A 628 -0.97 -55.14 -39.78
CA PHE A 628 -1.13 -53.93 -38.99
C PHE A 628 -1.23 -54.22 -37.48
N ASN A 629 -0.57 -53.41 -36.69
CA ASN A 629 -0.75 -53.25 -35.26
C ASN A 629 -1.31 -51.85 -34.95
N ILE A 630 -2.54 -51.76 -34.48
CA ILE A 630 -3.20 -50.46 -34.22
C ILE A 630 -3.65 -50.46 -32.78
N GLY A 631 -3.43 -49.33 -32.07
CA GLY A 631 -3.79 -49.22 -30.67
C GLY A 631 -4.05 -47.80 -30.21
N LEU A 632 -4.46 -47.71 -28.97
CA LEU A 632 -4.62 -46.44 -28.22
C LEU A 632 -3.48 -46.27 -27.21
N MET A 633 -3.09 -45.04 -26.97
CA MET A 633 -2.10 -44.73 -25.91
C MET A 633 -2.39 -43.41 -25.24
N GLY A 634 -1.97 -43.32 -24.00
CA GLY A 634 -2.04 -42.09 -23.24
C GLY A 634 -0.96 -42.06 -22.18
N GLY A 635 -0.73 -40.89 -21.58
CA GLY A 635 0.30 -40.73 -20.58
C GLY A 635 0.18 -39.46 -19.76
N TYR A 636 0.98 -39.43 -18.70
CA TYR A 636 1.21 -38.28 -17.85
C TYR A 636 2.70 -37.98 -17.82
N GLY A 637 3.04 -36.68 -17.95
CA GLY A 637 4.42 -36.24 -17.96
C GLY A 637 4.63 -34.99 -17.13
N THR A 638 5.83 -34.86 -16.57
CA THR A 638 6.27 -33.68 -15.83
C THR A 638 7.68 -33.29 -16.25
N TYR A 639 7.91 -31.99 -16.23
CA TYR A 639 9.23 -31.38 -16.35
C TYR A 639 9.42 -30.36 -15.24
N LYS A 640 10.64 -30.29 -14.67
CA LYS A 640 11.05 -29.23 -13.75
C LYS A 640 12.47 -28.81 -14.12
N GLY A 641 12.67 -27.51 -14.25
CA GLY A 641 13.95 -26.94 -14.61
C GLY A 641 14.21 -25.59 -13.97
N ASP A 642 15.47 -25.22 -13.96
CA ASP A 642 15.99 -23.96 -13.48
C ASP A 642 16.85 -23.30 -14.56
N THR A 643 16.68 -22.01 -14.73
CA THR A 643 17.51 -21.19 -15.61
C THR A 643 18.32 -20.22 -14.78
N TYR A 644 19.62 -20.20 -14.99
CA TYR A 644 20.59 -19.34 -14.32
C TYR A 644 21.16 -18.33 -15.33
N SER A 645 21.35 -17.10 -14.90
CA SER A 645 22.12 -16.12 -15.66
C SER A 645 23.61 -16.34 -15.39
N ASN A 646 24.41 -16.35 -16.45
CA ASN A 646 25.89 -16.40 -16.34
C ASN A 646 26.51 -15.02 -16.05
N LEU A 647 25.69 -13.93 -16.08
CA LEU A 647 26.14 -12.55 -15.84
C LEU A 647 25.72 -12.02 -14.48
N THR A 648 24.67 -12.60 -13.90
CA THR A 648 24.08 -12.16 -12.63
C THR A 648 23.79 -13.38 -11.78
N ASP A 649 23.59 -13.18 -10.48
CA ASP A 649 23.20 -14.27 -9.57
C ASP A 649 21.70 -14.61 -9.65
N ARG A 650 21.03 -14.19 -10.73
CA ARG A 650 19.59 -14.37 -10.88
C ARG A 650 19.24 -15.75 -11.44
N LYS A 651 18.10 -16.23 -10.99
CA LYS A 651 17.56 -17.54 -11.34
C LYS A 651 16.06 -17.45 -11.52
N SER A 652 15.54 -18.19 -12.52
CA SER A 652 14.11 -18.50 -12.65
C SER A 652 13.90 -20.02 -12.67
N SER A 653 12.68 -20.47 -12.35
CA SER A 653 12.34 -21.89 -12.34
C SER A 653 11.13 -22.16 -13.19
N SER A 654 11.13 -23.27 -13.88
CA SER A 654 10.09 -23.71 -14.80
C SER A 654 9.52 -25.07 -14.39
N LYS A 655 8.22 -25.27 -14.62
CA LYS A 655 7.55 -26.55 -14.41
C LYS A 655 6.46 -26.74 -15.45
N VAL A 656 6.44 -27.94 -16.03
CA VAL A 656 5.37 -28.42 -16.92
C VAL A 656 4.78 -29.68 -16.32
N SER A 657 3.49 -29.86 -16.40
CA SER A 657 2.82 -31.12 -16.06
C SER A 657 1.55 -31.28 -16.88
N GLY A 658 1.32 -32.46 -17.41
CA GLY A 658 0.15 -32.68 -18.23
C GLY A 658 0.05 -34.10 -18.77
N TYR A 659 -0.90 -34.29 -19.65
CA TYR A 659 -1.24 -35.59 -20.21
C TYR A 659 -1.37 -35.54 -21.73
N SER A 660 -1.21 -36.73 -22.32
CA SER A 660 -1.45 -36.99 -23.72
C SER A 660 -2.41 -38.12 -23.90
N ILE A 661 -3.13 -38.09 -25.01
CA ILE A 661 -3.97 -39.21 -25.49
C ILE A 661 -3.90 -39.26 -27.00
N GLY A 662 -3.90 -40.47 -27.58
CA GLY A 662 -3.88 -40.60 -29.00
C GLY A 662 -3.87 -42.05 -29.46
N VAL A 663 -3.56 -42.19 -30.73
CA VAL A 663 -3.57 -43.48 -31.45
C VAL A 663 -2.21 -43.76 -32.08
N TYR A 664 -1.89 -45.02 -32.22
CA TYR A 664 -0.71 -45.47 -32.95
C TYR A 664 -1.06 -46.58 -33.93
N GLY A 665 -0.24 -46.72 -34.95
CA GLY A 665 -0.34 -47.82 -35.92
C GLY A 665 1.01 -48.16 -36.53
N THR A 666 1.31 -49.48 -36.57
CA THR A 666 2.52 -50.01 -37.15
C THR A 666 2.16 -51.03 -38.23
N TRP A 667 2.75 -50.87 -39.39
CA TRP A 667 2.67 -51.85 -40.49
C TRP A 667 4.00 -52.62 -40.60
N TYR A 668 3.93 -53.94 -40.80
CA TYR A 668 5.08 -54.82 -40.98
C TYR A 668 4.97 -55.53 -42.33
N ALA A 669 6.07 -55.48 -43.13
CA ALA A 669 6.13 -56.18 -44.43
C ALA A 669 6.07 -57.70 -44.25
N ASN A 670 6.75 -58.25 -43.24
CA ASN A 670 6.71 -59.67 -42.89
C ASN A 670 6.40 -59.83 -41.39
N PRO A 671 5.13 -60.07 -41.06
CA PRO A 671 4.74 -60.24 -39.67
C PRO A 671 5.26 -61.59 -39.03
N ASP A 672 5.50 -62.60 -39.85
CA ASP A 672 5.94 -63.92 -39.42
C ASP A 672 7.46 -64.03 -39.20
N ASP A 673 8.24 -63.13 -39.81
CA ASP A 673 9.67 -63.16 -39.89
C ASP A 673 10.21 -61.82 -39.33
N GLN A 674 11.38 -61.86 -38.75
CA GLN A 674 12.06 -60.70 -38.25
C GLN A 674 12.64 -59.77 -39.34
N ARG A 675 12.63 -60.22 -40.59
CA ARG A 675 13.13 -59.52 -41.77
C ARG A 675 12.11 -58.58 -42.35
N GLY A 676 12.62 -57.47 -42.92
CA GLY A 676 11.80 -56.59 -43.74
C GLY A 676 11.52 -55.25 -43.13
N ALA A 677 10.78 -54.51 -43.93
CA ALA A 677 10.44 -53.11 -43.62
C ALA A 677 9.27 -53.04 -42.64
N TYR A 678 9.25 -51.92 -41.91
CA TYR A 678 8.11 -51.47 -41.13
C TYR A 678 7.87 -49.99 -41.34
N ILE A 679 6.64 -49.60 -41.13
CA ILE A 679 6.21 -48.20 -41.01
C ILE A 679 5.45 -48.04 -39.70
N ASP A 680 5.92 -47.16 -38.81
CA ASP A 680 5.24 -46.84 -37.57
C ASP A 680 4.77 -45.41 -37.58
N SER A 681 3.58 -45.15 -37.09
CA SER A 681 3.03 -43.81 -36.99
C SER A 681 2.18 -43.65 -35.75
N TRP A 682 2.14 -42.45 -35.24
CA TRP A 682 1.29 -42.09 -34.09
C TRP A 682 0.89 -40.62 -34.16
N ILE A 683 -0.23 -40.30 -33.50
CA ILE A 683 -0.73 -38.95 -33.31
C ILE A 683 -1.24 -38.83 -31.87
N LEU A 684 -0.82 -37.79 -31.20
CA LEU A 684 -1.16 -37.49 -29.81
C LEU A 684 -1.70 -36.06 -29.69
N TRP A 685 -2.80 -35.91 -28.97
CA TRP A 685 -3.22 -34.64 -28.44
C TRP A 685 -2.64 -34.48 -27.04
N ASN A 686 -2.06 -33.31 -26.79
CA ASN A 686 -1.35 -32.99 -25.54
C ASN A 686 -1.95 -31.77 -24.86
N HIS A 687 -2.01 -31.79 -23.53
CA HIS A 687 -2.42 -30.67 -22.72
C HIS A 687 -1.55 -30.58 -21.48
N PHE A 688 -0.99 -29.39 -21.25
CA PHE A 688 -0.10 -29.12 -20.14
C PHE A 688 -0.48 -27.86 -19.35
N LYS A 689 -0.23 -27.91 -18.05
CA LYS A 689 -0.18 -26.77 -17.15
C LYS A 689 1.29 -26.37 -16.99
N ASN A 690 1.59 -25.12 -17.29
CA ASN A 690 2.93 -24.56 -17.20
C ASN A 690 2.98 -23.60 -16.02
N LYS A 691 4.09 -23.60 -15.30
CA LYS A 691 4.38 -22.67 -14.22
C LYS A 691 5.80 -22.16 -14.41
N VAL A 692 5.96 -20.83 -14.24
CA VAL A 692 7.27 -20.19 -14.13
C VAL A 692 7.31 -19.39 -12.83
N THR A 693 8.32 -19.63 -12.01
CA THR A 693 8.66 -18.72 -10.92
C THR A 693 9.76 -17.82 -11.45
N THR A 694 9.44 -16.54 -11.59
CA THR A 694 10.33 -15.55 -12.21
C THR A 694 11.54 -15.25 -11.33
N ALA A 695 12.53 -14.59 -11.87
CA ALA A 695 13.68 -14.10 -11.12
C ALA A 695 13.29 -13.06 -10.06
N ASP A 696 12.16 -12.37 -10.24
CA ASP A 696 11.56 -11.43 -9.28
C ASP A 696 10.67 -12.11 -8.23
N LYS A 697 10.60 -13.47 -8.24
CA LYS A 697 9.82 -14.33 -7.34
C LYS A 697 8.31 -14.38 -7.63
N ASP A 698 7.86 -13.75 -8.69
CA ASP A 698 6.46 -13.86 -9.12
C ASP A 698 6.16 -15.25 -9.68
N GLN A 699 4.92 -15.70 -9.62
CA GLN A 699 4.48 -16.96 -10.15
C GLN A 699 3.52 -16.75 -11.32
N LEU A 700 3.93 -17.26 -12.48
CA LEU A 700 3.12 -17.27 -13.69
C LEU A 700 2.61 -18.68 -13.97
N ASN A 701 1.31 -18.79 -14.23
CA ASN A 701 0.66 -20.03 -14.63
C ASN A 701 -0.03 -19.83 -15.97
N TYR A 702 0.20 -20.74 -16.92
CA TYR A 702 -0.43 -20.72 -18.22
C TYR A 702 -0.55 -22.14 -18.77
N ASN A 703 -1.35 -22.34 -19.82
CA ASN A 703 -1.55 -23.64 -20.42
C ASN A 703 -0.88 -23.72 -21.80
N SER A 704 -0.45 -24.91 -22.16
CA SER A 704 -0.09 -25.24 -23.54
C SER A 704 -0.84 -26.47 -24.02
N SER A 705 -1.16 -26.51 -25.29
CA SER A 705 -1.83 -27.66 -25.91
C SER A 705 -1.49 -27.76 -27.39
N GLY A 706 -1.67 -28.92 -27.94
CA GLY A 706 -1.43 -29.14 -29.37
C GLY A 706 -1.27 -30.60 -29.74
N ILE A 707 -0.97 -30.80 -30.99
CA ILE A 707 -0.81 -32.14 -31.59
C ILE A 707 0.67 -32.39 -31.79
N THR A 708 1.13 -33.57 -31.39
CA THR A 708 2.37 -34.17 -31.86
C THR A 708 2.07 -35.41 -32.69
N ALA A 709 2.77 -35.61 -33.78
CA ALA A 709 2.58 -36.75 -34.65
C ALA A 709 3.92 -37.23 -35.21
N SER A 710 4.02 -38.53 -35.54
CA SER A 710 5.25 -39.09 -36.05
C SER A 710 4.97 -40.15 -37.11
N ILE A 711 5.89 -40.25 -38.05
CA ILE A 711 6.05 -41.38 -38.98
C ILE A 711 7.52 -41.85 -38.91
N GLU A 712 7.72 -43.13 -38.68
CA GLU A 712 8.99 -43.80 -38.64
C GLU A 712 9.00 -44.95 -39.65
N VAL A 713 10.07 -45.04 -40.38
CA VAL A 713 10.29 -46.17 -41.31
C VAL A 713 11.64 -46.83 -40.95
N GLY A 714 11.68 -48.13 -41.08
CA GLY A 714 12.90 -48.88 -40.87
C GLY A 714 12.87 -50.23 -41.59
N ASN A 715 14.05 -50.83 -41.68
CA ASN A 715 14.17 -52.14 -42.26
C ASN A 715 15.12 -53.01 -41.43
N ASN A 716 14.75 -54.23 -41.20
CA ASN A 716 15.47 -55.15 -40.35
C ASN A 716 16.24 -56.19 -41.19
N TYR A 717 17.52 -56.08 -41.27
CA TYR A 717 18.43 -56.90 -42.01
C TYR A 717 19.16 -57.90 -41.11
N LEU A 718 19.08 -59.22 -41.40
CA LEU A 718 19.94 -60.19 -40.79
C LEU A 718 21.35 -60.00 -41.34
N PHE A 719 22.29 -59.57 -40.51
CA PHE A 719 23.66 -59.30 -40.91
C PHE A 719 24.53 -60.59 -40.86
N ASN A 720 24.38 -61.38 -39.79
CA ASN A 720 25.05 -62.64 -39.62
C ASN A 720 24.31 -63.60 -38.67
N ASP A 721 24.34 -64.90 -39.04
CA ASP A 721 23.81 -65.98 -38.20
C ASP A 721 24.94 -66.88 -37.70
N TYR A 722 25.17 -66.86 -36.37
CA TYR A 722 26.15 -67.65 -35.67
C TYR A 722 25.56 -68.99 -35.17
N GLY A 723 24.37 -69.36 -35.52
CA GLY A 723 23.67 -70.57 -35.14
C GLY A 723 22.93 -70.45 -33.77
N ASN A 724 23.63 -70.06 -32.72
CA ASN A 724 23.08 -69.86 -31.41
C ASN A 724 22.70 -68.38 -31.12
N LYS A 725 23.06 -67.46 -31.99
CA LYS A 725 22.73 -66.01 -31.88
C LYS A 725 22.77 -65.41 -33.27
N THR A 726 21.97 -64.38 -33.49
CA THR A 726 21.89 -63.65 -34.73
C THR A 726 22.18 -62.16 -34.56
N LEU A 727 22.96 -61.60 -35.48
CA LEU A 727 23.30 -60.19 -35.54
C LEU A 727 22.46 -59.47 -36.57
N TRP A 728 21.84 -58.41 -36.16
CA TRP A 728 20.90 -57.63 -36.96
C TRP A 728 21.32 -56.19 -37.08
N ILE A 729 21.06 -55.56 -38.22
CA ILE A 729 21.24 -54.12 -38.46
C ILE A 729 19.91 -53.58 -38.96
N GLN A 730 19.52 -52.44 -38.31
CA GLN A 730 18.25 -51.82 -38.56
C GLN A 730 18.44 -50.33 -38.87
N PRO A 731 18.55 -49.90 -40.14
CA PRO A 731 18.46 -48.50 -40.49
C PRO A 731 17.04 -48.01 -40.22
N GLN A 732 16.97 -46.76 -39.77
CA GLN A 732 15.72 -46.08 -39.34
C GLN A 732 15.71 -44.64 -39.81
N ALA A 733 14.52 -44.14 -40.19
CA ALA A 733 14.28 -42.74 -40.43
C ALA A 733 12.92 -42.35 -39.80
N GLN A 734 12.85 -41.22 -39.18
CA GLN A 734 11.63 -40.73 -38.49
C GLN A 734 11.46 -39.24 -38.76
N LEU A 735 10.21 -38.83 -39.01
CA LEU A 735 9.76 -37.45 -38.99
C LEU A 735 8.74 -37.28 -37.87
N THR A 736 8.96 -36.28 -37.03
CA THR A 736 8.07 -35.96 -35.92
C THR A 736 7.60 -34.53 -36.06
N TYR A 737 6.30 -34.30 -36.16
CA TYR A 737 5.68 -32.98 -36.04
C TYR A 737 5.49 -32.62 -34.57
N GLN A 738 5.91 -31.42 -34.20
CA GLN A 738 5.85 -30.86 -32.86
C GLN A 738 5.07 -29.56 -32.90
N GLY A 739 3.79 -29.63 -32.51
CA GLY A 739 2.84 -28.53 -32.60
C GLY A 739 2.15 -28.22 -31.27
N VAL A 740 2.81 -28.48 -30.15
CA VAL A 740 2.35 -28.06 -28.83
C VAL A 740 2.82 -26.65 -28.56
N HIS A 741 1.87 -25.75 -28.30
CA HIS A 741 2.16 -24.35 -28.09
C HIS A 741 1.49 -23.84 -26.83
N ALA A 742 2.18 -22.94 -26.15
CA ALA A 742 1.60 -22.15 -25.08
C ALA A 742 0.52 -21.22 -25.65
N HIS A 743 -0.63 -21.15 -25.01
CA HIS A 743 -1.58 -20.07 -25.28
C HIS A 743 -0.89 -18.75 -24.98
N ASN A 744 -1.15 -17.69 -25.76
CA ASN A 744 -0.57 -16.39 -25.54
C ASN A 744 -0.79 -15.94 -24.09
N PHE A 745 0.28 -15.63 -23.40
CA PHE A 745 0.25 -15.19 -22.01
C PHE A 745 1.09 -13.93 -21.84
N LYS A 746 0.99 -13.31 -20.68
CA LYS A 746 1.78 -12.15 -20.32
C LYS A 746 2.70 -12.52 -19.16
N ASP A 747 3.87 -11.89 -19.09
CA ASP A 747 4.76 -12.00 -17.95
C ASP A 747 4.20 -11.23 -16.74
N SER A 748 4.92 -11.21 -15.60
CA SER A 748 4.53 -10.50 -14.38
C SER A 748 4.46 -8.98 -14.56
N GLN A 749 5.10 -8.46 -15.59
CA GLN A 749 5.08 -7.04 -15.97
C GLN A 749 4.12 -6.74 -17.13
N ALA A 750 3.17 -7.65 -17.38
CA ALA A 750 2.18 -7.56 -18.44
C ALA A 750 2.72 -7.57 -19.88
N VAL A 751 4.00 -7.95 -20.10
CA VAL A 751 4.59 -8.06 -21.43
C VAL A 751 4.08 -9.33 -22.12
N PRO A 752 3.57 -9.25 -23.36
CA PRO A 752 3.08 -10.42 -24.08
C PRO A 752 4.22 -11.37 -24.46
N ILE A 753 4.06 -12.65 -24.12
CA ILE A 753 4.91 -13.76 -24.52
C ILE A 753 4.16 -14.62 -25.52
N LYS A 754 4.74 -14.78 -26.68
CA LYS A 754 4.18 -15.60 -27.77
C LYS A 754 5.03 -16.87 -27.93
N HIS A 755 4.39 -17.95 -28.31
CA HIS A 755 5.09 -19.18 -28.68
C HIS A 755 5.88 -18.99 -29.99
N GLY A 756 6.87 -19.86 -30.21
CA GLY A 756 7.56 -20.00 -31.49
C GLY A 756 6.74 -20.76 -32.52
N ASP A 757 7.35 -21.03 -33.66
CA ASP A 757 6.72 -21.80 -34.75
C ASP A 757 6.72 -23.30 -34.42
N SER A 758 5.73 -24.05 -34.96
CA SER A 758 5.76 -25.51 -34.93
C SER A 758 7.02 -26.06 -35.61
N ASN A 759 7.57 -27.13 -35.08
CA ASN A 759 8.76 -27.76 -35.58
C ASN A 759 8.47 -29.10 -36.23
N ILE A 760 9.29 -29.45 -37.23
CA ILE A 760 9.42 -30.82 -37.74
C ILE A 760 10.82 -31.28 -37.33
N GLN A 761 10.90 -32.44 -36.69
CA GLN A 761 12.14 -33.08 -36.33
C GLN A 761 12.36 -34.28 -37.21
N ALA A 762 13.51 -34.32 -37.90
CA ALA A 762 13.95 -35.51 -38.66
C ALA A 762 15.01 -36.27 -37.86
N ARG A 763 14.93 -37.58 -37.85
CA ARG A 763 15.92 -38.51 -37.29
C ARG A 763 16.32 -39.53 -38.34
N LEU A 764 17.61 -39.71 -38.49
CA LEU A 764 18.22 -40.79 -39.25
C LEU A 764 19.09 -41.60 -38.30
N GLY A 765 18.92 -42.90 -38.26
CA GLY A 765 19.66 -43.75 -37.34
C GLY A 765 19.89 -45.17 -37.82
N VAL A 766 20.84 -45.82 -37.14
CA VAL A 766 21.12 -47.22 -37.30
C VAL A 766 21.14 -47.89 -35.94
N LYS A 767 20.31 -48.91 -35.73
CA LYS A 767 20.30 -49.77 -34.56
C LYS A 767 20.96 -51.12 -34.94
N THR A 768 21.90 -51.56 -34.15
CA THR A 768 22.52 -52.88 -34.27
C THR A 768 22.24 -53.66 -32.99
N TYR A 769 21.71 -54.86 -33.13
CA TYR A 769 21.38 -55.71 -31.98
C TYR A 769 21.78 -57.16 -32.21
N LEU A 770 22.08 -57.83 -31.11
CA LEU A 770 22.43 -59.25 -31.08
C LEU A 770 21.23 -59.99 -30.42
N GLU A 771 20.59 -60.86 -31.17
CA GLU A 771 19.50 -61.69 -30.61
C GLU A 771 20.08 -63.00 -30.07
N ILE A 772 19.83 -63.29 -28.81
CA ILE A 772 20.33 -64.42 -28.05
C ILE A 772 19.13 -65.21 -27.52
N PRO A 773 18.70 -66.31 -28.16
CA PRO A 773 17.69 -67.20 -27.64
C PRO A 773 18.14 -67.87 -26.34
N THR A 774 17.24 -68.09 -25.40
CA THR A 774 17.57 -68.70 -24.10
C THR A 774 16.91 -70.06 -23.93
N ASP A 775 16.06 -70.44 -24.85
CA ASP A 775 15.48 -71.77 -24.91
C ASP A 775 15.63 -72.38 -26.31
N SER A 776 15.57 -73.76 -26.40
CA SER A 776 15.68 -74.51 -27.63
C SER A 776 14.58 -74.15 -28.64
N ASN A 777 13.41 -73.68 -28.18
CA ASN A 777 12.27 -73.32 -29.01
C ASN A 777 12.28 -71.85 -29.41
N ARG A 778 13.29 -71.09 -29.06
CA ARG A 778 13.42 -69.62 -29.23
C ARG A 778 12.23 -68.81 -28.73
N LEU A 779 11.53 -69.29 -27.70
CA LEU A 779 10.37 -68.60 -27.10
C LEU A 779 10.73 -67.48 -26.19
N THR A 780 11.97 -67.50 -25.65
CA THR A 780 12.57 -66.47 -24.84
C THR A 780 13.90 -66.03 -25.39
N SER A 781 14.20 -64.74 -25.38
CA SER A 781 15.45 -64.18 -25.91
C SER A 781 15.81 -62.86 -25.23
N TYR A 782 17.11 -62.48 -25.21
CA TYR A 782 17.51 -61.10 -24.95
C TYR A 782 18.14 -60.49 -26.19
N ARG A 783 18.04 -59.14 -26.28
CA ARG A 783 18.58 -58.35 -27.35
C ARG A 783 19.31 -57.13 -26.84
N PRO A 784 20.61 -57.23 -26.44
CA PRO A 784 21.42 -56.06 -26.28
C PRO A 784 21.58 -55.33 -27.62
N TYR A 785 21.50 -53.99 -27.59
CA TYR A 785 21.61 -53.15 -28.76
C TYR A 785 22.38 -51.87 -28.53
N ILE A 786 22.91 -51.32 -29.59
CA ILE A 786 23.41 -49.99 -29.73
C ILE A 786 22.70 -49.30 -30.90
N ALA A 787 22.32 -48.04 -30.68
CA ALA A 787 21.77 -47.21 -31.74
C ALA A 787 22.51 -45.88 -31.81
N LEU A 788 22.83 -45.48 -33.03
CA LEU A 788 23.43 -44.18 -33.33
C LEU A 788 22.44 -43.40 -34.19
N ASN A 789 22.13 -42.18 -33.77
CA ASN A 789 21.17 -41.34 -34.44
C ASN A 789 21.74 -39.93 -34.70
N TYR A 790 21.34 -39.35 -35.82
CA TYR A 790 21.44 -37.95 -36.15
C TYR A 790 20.04 -37.38 -36.17
N ILE A 791 19.84 -36.29 -35.43
CA ILE A 791 18.53 -35.62 -35.27
C ILE A 791 18.68 -34.20 -35.77
N HIS A 792 17.75 -33.77 -36.63
CA HIS A 792 17.67 -32.41 -37.16
C HIS A 792 16.33 -31.78 -36.87
N ASN A 793 16.32 -30.65 -36.16
CA ASN A 793 15.16 -29.79 -35.96
C ASN A 793 15.15 -28.74 -37.08
N PHE A 794 14.10 -28.72 -37.93
CA PHE A 794 14.03 -27.74 -39.01
C PHE A 794 13.87 -26.32 -38.47
N LYS A 795 13.14 -26.16 -37.35
CA LYS A 795 13.05 -24.92 -36.59
C LYS A 795 13.45 -25.18 -35.14
N PRO A 796 14.29 -24.35 -34.52
CA PRO A 796 14.60 -24.50 -33.11
C PRO A 796 13.39 -24.17 -32.25
N HIS A 797 13.26 -24.82 -31.09
CA HIS A 797 12.24 -24.48 -30.13
C HIS A 797 12.53 -23.09 -29.55
N SER A 798 11.55 -22.21 -29.60
CA SER A 798 11.71 -20.80 -29.28
C SER A 798 10.45 -20.18 -28.70
N ILE A 799 10.62 -19.03 -28.11
CA ILE A 799 9.57 -18.11 -27.72
C ILE A 799 9.81 -16.75 -28.38
N ARG A 800 8.79 -15.94 -28.47
CA ARG A 800 8.86 -14.60 -29.06
C ARG A 800 8.43 -13.54 -28.06
N ILE A 801 9.32 -12.60 -27.78
CA ILE A 801 9.08 -11.43 -26.93
C ILE A 801 9.39 -10.18 -27.76
N ASN A 802 8.47 -9.25 -27.87
CA ASN A 802 8.62 -8.05 -28.71
C ASN A 802 9.06 -8.35 -30.15
N ASP A 803 8.46 -9.41 -30.74
CA ASP A 803 8.78 -9.90 -32.08
C ASP A 803 10.23 -10.36 -32.29
N VAL A 804 11.06 -10.42 -31.23
CA VAL A 804 12.37 -11.05 -31.18
C VAL A 804 12.22 -12.51 -30.78
N ASN A 805 12.85 -13.41 -31.55
CA ASN A 805 12.86 -14.83 -31.28
C ASN A 805 14.01 -15.22 -30.36
N TYR A 806 13.70 -15.94 -29.28
CA TYR A 806 14.68 -16.49 -28.34
C TYR A 806 14.57 -18.01 -28.35
N GLU A 807 15.68 -18.72 -28.59
CA GLU A 807 15.71 -20.15 -28.84
C GLU A 807 16.64 -20.91 -27.89
N ALA A 808 16.40 -22.23 -27.77
CA ALA A 808 17.32 -23.15 -27.16
C ALA A 808 18.53 -23.36 -28.09
N GLU A 809 19.68 -22.86 -27.71
CA GLU A 809 20.88 -22.95 -28.52
C GLU A 809 21.40 -24.39 -28.61
N GLY A 810 21.98 -24.75 -29.78
CA GLY A 810 22.52 -26.07 -30.03
C GLY A 810 21.49 -27.15 -30.31
N ASN A 811 20.19 -26.83 -30.25
CA ASN A 811 19.09 -27.79 -30.44
C ASN A 811 18.83 -28.14 -31.92
N LYS A 812 19.44 -27.46 -32.89
CA LYS A 812 19.13 -27.67 -34.33
C LYS A 812 19.69 -29.00 -34.87
N ASN A 813 20.91 -29.35 -34.54
CA ASN A 813 21.58 -30.57 -34.98
C ASN A 813 22.11 -31.34 -33.78
N LEU A 814 21.60 -32.56 -33.58
CA LEU A 814 21.94 -33.38 -32.41
C LEU A 814 22.47 -34.74 -32.83
N GLY A 815 23.49 -35.22 -32.13
CA GLY A 815 23.91 -36.60 -32.13
C GLY A 815 23.30 -37.34 -30.95
N GLU A 816 22.97 -38.60 -31.13
CA GLU A 816 22.51 -39.48 -30.05
C GLU A 816 23.21 -40.82 -30.09
N VAL A 817 23.63 -41.28 -28.95
CA VAL A 817 24.07 -42.66 -28.71
C VAL A 817 23.11 -43.27 -27.69
N LYS A 818 22.53 -44.43 -28.04
CA LYS A 818 21.60 -45.17 -27.19
C LYS A 818 22.07 -46.60 -27.03
N LEU A 819 22.10 -47.08 -25.80
CA LEU A 819 22.36 -48.45 -25.39
C LEU A 819 21.11 -49.04 -24.75
N GLY A 820 20.78 -50.29 -25.06
CA GLY A 820 19.64 -50.92 -24.44
C GLY A 820 19.65 -52.45 -24.47
N LEU A 821 18.72 -52.95 -23.70
CA LEU A 821 18.48 -54.40 -23.60
C LEU A 821 16.95 -54.63 -23.71
N GLU A 822 16.56 -55.40 -24.63
CA GLU A 822 15.20 -55.93 -24.81
C GLU A 822 15.18 -57.41 -24.41
N GLY A 823 14.14 -57.85 -23.70
CA GLY A 823 14.02 -59.22 -23.21
C GLY A 823 12.61 -59.78 -23.38
N LYS A 824 12.45 -60.87 -24.12
CA LYS A 824 11.24 -61.67 -24.09
C LYS A 824 11.39 -62.70 -22.93
N ILE A 825 10.78 -62.40 -21.81
CA ILE A 825 10.94 -63.15 -20.57
C ILE A 825 10.07 -64.39 -20.53
N THR A 826 8.86 -64.27 -21.05
CA THR A 826 7.93 -65.41 -21.26
C THR A 826 7.28 -65.31 -22.62
N LYS A 827 6.50 -66.29 -23.00
CA LYS A 827 5.71 -66.25 -24.23
C LYS A 827 4.87 -64.99 -24.33
N ASN A 828 4.39 -64.46 -23.19
CA ASN A 828 3.40 -63.40 -23.10
C ASN A 828 4.00 -62.09 -22.56
N SER A 829 5.22 -62.06 -22.01
CA SER A 829 5.77 -60.91 -21.35
C SER A 829 7.12 -60.49 -21.92
N GLN A 830 7.26 -59.18 -22.13
CA GLN A 830 8.47 -58.54 -22.60
C GLN A 830 8.85 -57.39 -21.71
N ILE A 831 10.13 -57.10 -21.54
CA ILE A 831 10.68 -55.94 -20.84
C ILE A 831 11.79 -55.32 -21.74
N TRP A 832 11.88 -54.02 -21.69
CA TRP A 832 12.99 -53.30 -22.30
C TRP A 832 13.50 -52.23 -21.38
N ILE A 833 14.80 -51.97 -21.44
CA ILE A 833 15.45 -50.88 -20.77
C ILE A 833 16.48 -50.25 -21.71
N ASN A 834 16.56 -48.95 -21.72
CA ASN A 834 17.62 -48.27 -22.46
C ASN A 834 18.06 -46.97 -21.76
N ALA A 835 19.31 -46.58 -22.09
CA ALA A 835 19.89 -45.30 -21.72
C ALA A 835 20.42 -44.61 -22.98
N GLY A 836 20.21 -43.31 -23.07
CA GLY A 836 20.62 -42.49 -24.18
C GLY A 836 21.35 -41.23 -23.78
N TYR A 837 22.26 -40.79 -24.62
CA TYR A 837 22.92 -39.51 -24.49
C TYR A 837 22.77 -38.71 -25.78
N LEU A 838 22.10 -37.56 -25.68
CA LEU A 838 21.98 -36.57 -26.76
C LEU A 838 23.01 -35.47 -26.52
N PHE A 839 23.60 -34.99 -27.61
CA PHE A 839 24.53 -33.87 -27.59
C PHE A 839 24.38 -33.01 -28.85
N GLY A 840 24.57 -31.70 -28.67
CA GLY A 840 24.48 -30.68 -29.72
C GLY A 840 25.61 -29.64 -29.57
N LYS A 841 25.49 -28.54 -30.30
CA LYS A 841 26.37 -27.38 -30.14
C LYS A 841 25.98 -26.60 -28.85
N SER A 842 26.77 -25.61 -28.47
CA SER A 842 26.48 -24.66 -27.41
C SER A 842 25.98 -25.33 -26.10
N SER A 843 26.72 -26.34 -25.64
CA SER A 843 26.42 -27.07 -24.40
C SER A 843 25.11 -27.85 -24.36
N TYR A 844 24.38 -28.02 -25.48
CA TYR A 844 23.16 -28.82 -25.46
C TYR A 844 23.43 -30.29 -25.16
N GLN A 845 22.85 -30.80 -24.10
CA GLN A 845 23.03 -32.16 -23.61
C GLN A 845 21.74 -32.72 -23.02
N SER A 846 21.49 -34.01 -23.19
CA SER A 846 20.40 -34.71 -22.53
C SER A 846 20.77 -36.16 -22.26
N TYR A 847 20.71 -36.57 -20.99
CA TYR A 847 20.77 -37.93 -20.52
C TYR A 847 19.36 -38.47 -20.40
N GLN A 848 19.14 -39.67 -20.95
CA GLN A 848 17.79 -40.24 -21.01
C GLN A 848 17.81 -41.68 -20.50
N GLY A 849 16.73 -42.11 -19.87
CA GLY A 849 16.47 -43.48 -19.49
C GLY A 849 15.03 -43.86 -19.74
N ASN A 850 14.82 -45.06 -20.26
CA ASN A 850 13.51 -45.61 -20.54
C ASN A 850 13.44 -47.06 -20.09
N ILE A 851 12.36 -47.44 -19.42
CA ILE A 851 12.01 -48.83 -19.05
C ILE A 851 10.58 -49.08 -19.46
N GLY A 852 10.32 -50.22 -20.05
CA GLY A 852 8.97 -50.61 -20.41
C GLY A 852 8.72 -52.08 -20.25
N TRP A 853 7.43 -52.42 -20.26
CA TRP A 853 6.89 -53.75 -20.13
C TRP A 853 5.65 -53.87 -21.00
N GLN A 854 5.55 -55.05 -21.61
CA GLN A 854 4.36 -55.41 -22.43
C GLN A 854 3.88 -56.81 -22.00
N TYR A 855 2.59 -56.99 -21.96
CA TYR A 855 1.93 -58.25 -21.72
C TYR A 855 0.88 -58.52 -22.81
N ASN A 856 0.92 -59.74 -23.33
CA ASN A 856 0.03 -60.23 -24.34
C ASN A 856 -0.95 -61.24 -23.68
N PHE A 857 -2.26 -61.08 -23.85
CA PHE A 857 -3.32 -61.89 -23.22
C PHE A 857 -4.44 -62.28 -24.18
#